data_caae525d6cb443c3e2d611540a19cd11
#
_entry.id   caae525d6cb443c3e2d611540a19cd11
#
_cell.length_a   1.000
_cell.length_b   1.000
_cell.length_c   1.000
_cell.angle_alpha   90.00
_cell.angle_beta   90.00
_cell.angle_gamma   90.00
#
_symmetry.space_group_name_H-M   'P 1'
#
loop_
_entity.id
_entity.type
_entity.pdbx_description
1 polymer ?
#
loop_
_entity_poly.entity_id
_entity_poly.type
_entity_poly.pdbx_seq_one_letter_code
_entity_poly.pdbx_strand_id
1 'polypeptide(L)'
;MKEKSNKYLITAILIGLVFHSSAIFFTLENTYDALIHLFFANHYANSWFEPWNYSWYTGFTVMGYPPLVHQSIGILSLVGGLKFGLFSVAIIGILLFITGAYRFSLLLTGNRTVAGYTALLAVFSSSFVETLHIFGQLPSIIGISVLMHSMPEIYFWIKTGKYKYFFSSISLLAVTVCSHHVTPLFGMIFFVFPLIGMVIMDTSREKVTNYKEVTFKIFFKSFLSLFKRIVLFGATSVFLIVVCILPYWINSKKNPITQVPIPHGSRDNFIEVTSSGLMFFLIPWGILLFFLPYILYRYYSKRYLFFGFSITLLIILGTGGTTPIPLMVLGKNAFNILTLDRFTLWASIMSLPMFGEFVYRFVEGDLKEAVQNKFGSVYYKIVGGLMAGAFLLMAVFTITMGYFRPFQPQKINTLPIINFLNQDQHDQWRYLPLGFGDQMATLSYQTKALTVDGNYHSARRLPELTSRAVERLENSKFRGLEGIGSLQQFLTVPEKYNLKYVLSNDKFYDPILYFCGWHRLTLLENGIMVWEKLNIPPLSKILPAEDVPVYQKLMWGIIPLLTVVIAFVLNIQMILYQALKLKTTVSPVFFNFNVSYTTFSRKLILILHIWAVILLLIITSFVYKLYLNNATQISPKNVVKSYYDAIDFKEFEKAYSFMNPQSKLSISQFMLETSVADGILNSYAKLDAIDITIL
;
A
#
# COMPACT_ATOMS: atom_id res chain seq x y z
N MET A 1 -13.06 -25.69 -31.24
CA MET A 1 -13.59 -25.29 -29.93
C MET A 1 -14.18 -23.88 -30.10
N LYS A 2 -15.50 -23.72 -29.94
CA LYS A 2 -16.09 -22.37 -29.86
C LYS A 2 -15.44 -21.67 -28.69
N GLU A 3 -14.83 -20.51 -28.94
CA GLU A 3 -14.28 -19.66 -27.89
C GLU A 3 -15.33 -19.48 -26.79
N LYS A 4 -15.06 -20.05 -25.62
CA LYS A 4 -15.76 -19.67 -24.38
C LYS A 4 -15.27 -18.28 -24.06
N SER A 5 -15.76 -17.29 -24.87
CA SER A 5 -15.32 -15.92 -24.84
C SER A 5 -15.50 -15.36 -23.43
N ASN A 6 -14.92 -14.29 -23.12
CA ASN A 6 -15.06 -13.30 -22.05
C ASN A 6 -15.90 -13.65 -20.80
N LYS A 7 -16.52 -14.87 -20.71
CA LYS A 7 -17.38 -15.29 -19.60
C LYS A 7 -16.66 -15.16 -18.26
N TYR A 8 -15.46 -15.68 -18.18
CA TYR A 8 -14.67 -15.64 -16.92
C TYR A 8 -14.25 -14.22 -16.54
N LEU A 9 -13.94 -13.37 -17.55
CA LEU A 9 -13.66 -11.95 -17.29
C LEU A 9 -14.89 -11.23 -16.76
N ILE A 10 -16.05 -11.42 -17.42
CA ILE A 10 -17.31 -10.81 -16.98
C ILE A 10 -17.65 -11.27 -15.56
N THR A 11 -17.51 -12.57 -15.29
CA THR A 11 -17.73 -13.13 -13.95
C THR A 11 -16.76 -12.52 -12.93
N ALA A 12 -15.48 -12.37 -13.27
CA ALA A 12 -14.49 -11.73 -12.40
C ALA A 12 -14.85 -10.28 -12.09
N ILE A 13 -15.28 -9.52 -13.10
CA ILE A 13 -15.72 -8.13 -12.92
C ILE A 13 -16.94 -8.07 -11.99
N LEU A 14 -17.97 -8.90 -12.24
CA LEU A 14 -19.18 -8.90 -11.42
C LEU A 14 -18.91 -9.30 -9.98
N ILE A 15 -18.15 -10.40 -9.77
CA ILE A 15 -17.77 -10.84 -8.42
C ILE A 15 -16.90 -9.76 -7.75
N GLY A 16 -15.90 -9.24 -8.44
CA GLY A 16 -15.00 -8.23 -7.90
C GLY A 16 -15.73 -6.95 -7.50
N LEU A 17 -16.64 -6.46 -8.36
CA LEU A 17 -17.47 -5.30 -8.03
C LEU A 17 -18.37 -5.58 -6.83
N VAL A 18 -19.19 -6.62 -6.87
CA VAL A 18 -20.16 -6.89 -5.79
C VAL A 18 -19.42 -7.16 -4.48
N PHE A 19 -18.41 -8.01 -4.50
CA PHE A 19 -17.71 -8.44 -3.30
C PHE A 19 -16.89 -7.32 -2.66
N HIS A 20 -15.99 -6.69 -3.43
CA HIS A 20 -15.14 -5.65 -2.89
C HIS A 20 -15.92 -4.38 -2.58
N SER A 21 -16.88 -3.97 -3.43
CA SER A 21 -17.66 -2.76 -3.19
C SER A 21 -18.52 -2.88 -1.93
N SER A 22 -19.14 -4.04 -1.71
CA SER A 22 -19.92 -4.27 -0.49
C SER A 22 -19.05 -4.21 0.77
N ALA A 23 -17.83 -4.78 0.72
CA ALA A 23 -16.92 -4.75 1.86
C ALA A 23 -16.39 -3.32 2.13
N ILE A 24 -15.87 -2.62 1.11
CA ILE A 24 -15.29 -1.28 1.29
C ILE A 24 -16.34 -0.21 1.59
N PHE A 25 -17.61 -0.42 1.24
CA PHE A 25 -18.67 0.54 1.55
C PHE A 25 -18.73 0.89 3.05
N PHE A 26 -18.48 -0.12 3.90
CA PHE A 26 -18.51 0.06 5.37
C PHE A 26 -17.11 0.29 5.96
N THR A 27 -16.04 -0.12 5.31
CA THR A 27 -14.72 -0.25 5.94
C THR A 27 -13.62 0.60 5.30
N LEU A 28 -13.87 1.26 4.16
CA LEU A 28 -12.82 1.98 3.42
C LEU A 28 -12.16 3.09 4.26
N GLU A 29 -12.94 3.83 5.05
CA GLU A 29 -12.41 4.87 5.95
C GLU A 29 -11.59 4.31 7.12
N ASN A 30 -11.67 3.00 7.38
CA ASN A 30 -10.88 2.34 8.41
C ASN A 30 -9.48 1.93 7.91
N THR A 31 -9.19 2.08 6.62
CA THR A 31 -7.86 1.78 6.06
C THR A 31 -6.85 2.85 6.46
N TYR A 32 -5.53 2.50 6.40
CA TYR A 32 -4.47 3.41 6.84
C TYR A 32 -4.43 4.72 6.04
N ASP A 33 -4.60 4.66 4.71
CA ASP A 33 -4.42 5.83 3.84
C ASP A 33 -5.71 6.57 3.49
N ALA A 34 -6.91 5.99 3.74
CA ALA A 34 -8.16 6.57 3.27
C ALA A 34 -8.41 7.99 3.80
N LEU A 35 -8.14 8.25 5.08
CA LEU A 35 -8.40 9.55 5.70
C LEU A 35 -7.41 10.62 5.18
N ILE A 36 -6.18 10.23 4.87
CA ILE A 36 -5.22 11.13 4.24
C ILE A 36 -5.61 11.42 2.78
N HIS A 37 -6.17 10.45 2.07
CA HIS A 37 -6.72 10.68 0.73
C HIS A 37 -7.89 11.68 0.75
N LEU A 38 -8.78 11.59 1.75
CA LEU A 38 -9.86 12.55 1.93
C LEU A 38 -9.33 13.95 2.23
N PHE A 39 -8.31 14.05 3.07
CA PHE A 39 -7.67 15.33 3.39
C PHE A 39 -7.08 16.01 2.14
N PHE A 40 -6.28 15.28 1.34
CA PHE A 40 -5.74 15.86 0.10
C PHE A 40 -6.83 16.15 -0.94
N ALA A 41 -7.83 15.27 -1.05
CA ALA A 41 -8.95 15.50 -1.97
C ALA A 41 -9.77 16.74 -1.61
N ASN A 42 -10.01 16.96 -0.31
CA ASN A 42 -10.64 18.19 0.17
C ASN A 42 -9.84 19.45 -0.18
N HIS A 43 -8.51 19.37 -0.09
CA HIS A 43 -7.65 20.46 -0.54
C HIS A 43 -7.87 20.78 -2.02
N TYR A 44 -7.84 19.76 -2.90
CA TYR A 44 -8.08 19.97 -4.34
C TYR A 44 -9.50 20.43 -4.65
N ALA A 45 -10.51 19.98 -3.92
CA ALA A 45 -11.89 20.45 -4.10
C ALA A 45 -12.06 21.94 -3.82
N ASN A 46 -11.27 22.50 -2.89
CA ASN A 46 -11.37 23.89 -2.45
C ASN A 46 -10.27 24.81 -3.00
N SER A 47 -9.09 24.29 -3.37
CA SER A 47 -7.89 25.05 -3.68
C SER A 47 -7.07 24.40 -4.80
N TRP A 48 -7.69 24.13 -5.94
CA TRP A 48 -7.14 23.31 -7.03
C TRP A 48 -5.76 23.73 -7.54
N PHE A 49 -5.55 25.04 -7.74
CA PHE A 49 -4.30 25.59 -8.26
C PHE A 49 -3.40 26.19 -7.18
N GLU A 50 -3.83 26.20 -5.93
CA GLU A 50 -3.01 26.64 -4.81
C GLU A 50 -2.39 25.43 -4.11
N PRO A 51 -1.09 25.17 -4.27
CA PRO A 51 -0.47 23.98 -3.70
C PRO A 51 -0.15 24.10 -2.21
N TRP A 52 -0.25 25.30 -1.62
CA TRP A 52 0.03 25.51 -0.21
C TRP A 52 -1.17 25.15 0.66
N ASN A 53 -0.94 24.34 1.69
CA ASN A 53 -1.95 23.94 2.66
C ASN A 53 -1.50 24.36 4.06
N TYR A 54 -2.33 25.10 4.78
CA TYR A 54 -2.03 25.60 6.12
C TYR A 54 -2.44 24.64 7.25
N SER A 55 -3.23 23.61 6.98
CA SER A 55 -3.89 22.80 8.00
C SER A 55 -2.91 22.09 8.92
N TRP A 56 -1.73 21.67 8.45
CA TRP A 56 -0.74 20.91 9.20
C TRP A 56 0.60 21.64 9.30
N TYR A 57 1.32 21.39 10.40
CA TYR A 57 2.71 21.81 10.67
C TYR A 57 2.90 23.31 10.84
N THR A 58 2.82 24.14 10.05
CA THR A 58 2.79 25.59 9.90
C THR A 58 2.54 25.96 8.44
N GLY A 59 2.03 24.99 7.71
CA GLY A 59 1.85 25.01 6.29
C GLY A 59 2.85 24.11 5.56
N PHE A 60 2.40 23.53 4.45
CA PHE A 60 3.21 22.70 3.57
C PHE A 60 2.65 22.69 2.15
N THR A 61 3.46 22.28 1.20
CA THR A 61 3.01 22.12 -0.19
C THR A 61 2.52 20.70 -0.46
N VAL A 62 1.31 20.58 -1.07
CA VAL A 62 0.74 19.28 -1.47
C VAL A 62 1.48 18.62 -2.65
N MET A 63 2.43 19.33 -3.27
CA MET A 63 3.25 18.76 -4.37
C MET A 63 4.17 17.63 -3.94
N GLY A 64 4.22 17.30 -2.67
CA GLY A 64 4.95 16.13 -2.16
C GLY A 64 4.29 14.79 -2.44
N TYR A 65 3.03 14.75 -2.89
CA TYR A 65 2.26 13.52 -3.12
C TYR A 65 1.66 13.50 -4.54
N PRO A 66 1.66 12.34 -5.28
CA PRO A 66 1.08 12.27 -6.63
C PRO A 66 -0.38 12.74 -6.66
N PRO A 67 -0.75 13.67 -7.56
CA PRO A 67 -2.01 14.40 -7.42
C PRO A 67 -3.23 13.67 -8.00
N LEU A 68 -3.06 12.84 -9.04
CA LEU A 68 -4.18 12.38 -9.88
C LEU A 68 -5.30 11.69 -9.09
N VAL A 69 -4.95 10.81 -8.15
CA VAL A 69 -5.96 10.08 -7.36
C VAL A 69 -6.77 11.04 -6.49
N HIS A 70 -6.09 11.96 -5.81
CA HIS A 70 -6.72 12.96 -4.94
C HIS A 70 -7.55 13.96 -5.74
N GLN A 71 -7.05 14.41 -6.88
CA GLN A 71 -7.80 15.24 -7.83
C GLN A 71 -9.06 14.54 -8.34
N SER A 72 -8.95 13.23 -8.64
CA SER A 72 -10.11 12.43 -9.08
C SER A 72 -11.16 12.32 -7.98
N ILE A 73 -10.75 12.08 -6.73
CA ILE A 73 -11.65 12.07 -5.57
C ILE A 73 -12.28 13.46 -5.39
N GLY A 74 -11.49 14.54 -5.49
CA GLY A 74 -11.96 15.92 -5.39
C GLY A 74 -13.03 16.29 -6.44
N ILE A 75 -12.82 15.89 -7.71
CA ILE A 75 -13.82 16.11 -8.77
C ILE A 75 -15.10 15.32 -8.49
N LEU A 76 -14.98 14.03 -8.17
CA LEU A 76 -16.15 13.18 -7.91
C LEU A 76 -16.87 13.61 -6.62
N SER A 77 -16.19 14.25 -5.69
CA SER A 77 -16.78 14.78 -4.48
C SER A 77 -17.80 15.91 -4.76
N LEU A 78 -17.69 16.59 -5.88
CA LEU A 78 -18.67 17.62 -6.29
C LEU A 78 -20.07 17.02 -6.56
N VAL A 79 -20.15 15.72 -6.84
CA VAL A 79 -21.41 15.02 -7.11
C VAL A 79 -22.06 14.48 -5.83
N GLY A 80 -21.29 13.87 -4.94
CA GLY A 80 -21.82 13.16 -3.77
C GLY A 80 -20.99 13.31 -2.48
N GLY A 81 -20.09 14.28 -2.43
CA GLY A 81 -19.19 14.52 -1.29
C GLY A 81 -17.95 13.65 -1.29
N LEU A 82 -17.03 13.94 -0.38
CA LEU A 82 -15.70 13.33 -0.33
C LEU A 82 -15.72 11.79 -0.22
N LYS A 83 -16.62 11.24 0.59
CA LYS A 83 -16.77 9.79 0.76
C LYS A 83 -17.23 9.10 -0.53
N PHE A 84 -18.17 9.72 -1.25
CA PHE A 84 -18.61 9.24 -2.55
C PHE A 84 -17.45 9.26 -3.57
N GLY A 85 -16.66 10.34 -3.58
CA GLY A 85 -15.48 10.44 -4.44
C GLY A 85 -14.46 9.34 -4.15
N LEU A 86 -14.13 9.13 -2.87
CA LEU A 86 -13.20 8.10 -2.43
C LEU A 86 -13.68 6.70 -2.83
N PHE A 87 -14.94 6.38 -2.54
CA PHE A 87 -15.54 5.09 -2.88
C PHE A 87 -15.57 4.85 -4.41
N SER A 88 -15.93 5.87 -5.18
CA SER A 88 -15.97 5.78 -6.64
C SER A 88 -14.58 5.52 -7.25
N VAL A 89 -13.55 6.18 -6.74
CA VAL A 89 -12.16 5.96 -7.18
C VAL A 89 -11.68 4.57 -6.79
N ALA A 90 -12.06 4.06 -5.62
CA ALA A 90 -11.75 2.69 -5.21
C ALA A 90 -12.40 1.66 -6.16
N ILE A 91 -13.68 1.85 -6.56
CA ILE A 91 -14.36 1.00 -7.55
C ILE A 91 -13.64 1.05 -8.90
N ILE A 92 -13.23 2.22 -9.36
CA ILE A 92 -12.44 2.35 -10.59
C ILE A 92 -11.12 1.57 -10.46
N GLY A 93 -10.46 1.65 -9.31
CA GLY A 93 -9.23 0.89 -9.02
C GLY A 93 -9.44 -0.62 -9.10
N ILE A 94 -10.55 -1.14 -8.54
CA ILE A 94 -10.92 -2.57 -8.60
C ILE A 94 -11.10 -3.00 -10.07
N LEU A 95 -11.86 -2.24 -10.84
CA LEU A 95 -12.11 -2.54 -12.26
C LEU A 95 -10.82 -2.53 -13.08
N LEU A 96 -9.98 -1.52 -12.89
CA LEU A 96 -8.69 -1.41 -13.57
C LEU A 96 -7.76 -2.56 -13.20
N PHE A 97 -7.75 -3.00 -11.94
CA PHE A 97 -6.90 -4.10 -11.49
C PHE A 97 -7.32 -5.42 -12.14
N ILE A 98 -8.61 -5.78 -12.08
CA ILE A 98 -9.12 -7.03 -12.63
C ILE A 98 -8.90 -7.09 -14.15
N THR A 99 -9.27 -6.02 -14.86
CA THR A 99 -9.11 -5.93 -16.31
C THR A 99 -7.65 -5.82 -16.74
N GLY A 100 -6.81 -5.17 -15.94
CA GLY A 100 -5.36 -5.09 -16.12
C GLY A 100 -4.69 -6.47 -15.98
N ALA A 101 -5.03 -7.23 -14.94
CA ALA A 101 -4.56 -8.60 -14.74
C ALA A 101 -4.96 -9.52 -15.90
N TYR A 102 -6.21 -9.40 -16.38
CA TYR A 102 -6.67 -10.10 -17.58
C TYR A 102 -5.82 -9.76 -18.81
N ARG A 103 -5.60 -8.47 -19.10
CA ARG A 103 -4.84 -8.03 -20.28
C ARG A 103 -3.37 -8.43 -20.19
N PHE A 104 -2.77 -8.33 -19.03
CA PHE A 104 -1.40 -8.76 -18.78
C PHE A 104 -1.25 -10.27 -18.97
N SER A 105 -2.16 -11.07 -18.41
CA SER A 105 -2.17 -12.52 -18.61
C SER A 105 -2.40 -12.91 -20.06
N LEU A 106 -3.32 -12.24 -20.75
CA LEU A 106 -3.57 -12.49 -22.19
C LEU A 106 -2.31 -12.21 -23.03
N LEU A 107 -1.57 -11.15 -22.71
CA LEU A 107 -0.30 -10.83 -23.35
C LEU A 107 0.74 -11.94 -23.17
N LEU A 108 0.87 -12.45 -21.94
CA LEU A 108 1.87 -13.47 -21.64
C LEU A 108 1.49 -14.84 -22.22
N THR A 109 0.25 -15.26 -22.02
CA THR A 109 -0.18 -16.64 -22.32
C THR A 109 -0.82 -16.81 -23.71
N GLY A 110 -1.29 -15.73 -24.32
CA GLY A 110 -2.02 -15.77 -25.60
C GLY A 110 -3.37 -16.51 -25.52
N ASN A 111 -3.84 -16.87 -24.33
CA ASN A 111 -5.03 -17.69 -24.11
C ASN A 111 -6.08 -16.92 -23.29
N ARG A 112 -7.26 -16.69 -23.89
CA ARG A 112 -8.35 -15.95 -23.26
C ARG A 112 -8.94 -16.65 -22.03
N THR A 113 -8.97 -18.00 -22.05
CA THR A 113 -9.48 -18.77 -20.91
C THR A 113 -8.53 -18.65 -19.72
N VAL A 114 -7.22 -18.80 -19.96
CA VAL A 114 -6.18 -18.57 -18.94
C VAL A 114 -6.26 -17.16 -18.38
N ALA A 115 -6.39 -16.15 -19.25
CA ALA A 115 -6.54 -14.76 -18.82
C ALA A 115 -7.82 -14.56 -17.99
N GLY A 116 -8.91 -15.24 -18.34
CA GLY A 116 -10.15 -15.25 -17.57
C GLY A 116 -9.98 -15.86 -16.17
N TYR A 117 -9.29 -17.00 -16.06
CA TYR A 117 -8.92 -17.56 -14.75
C TYR A 117 -8.01 -16.61 -13.96
N THR A 118 -7.04 -15.99 -14.62
CA THR A 118 -6.19 -14.98 -13.96
C THR A 118 -7.02 -13.82 -13.39
N ALA A 119 -8.01 -13.33 -14.13
CA ALA A 119 -8.90 -12.27 -13.65
C ALA A 119 -9.73 -12.70 -12.44
N LEU A 120 -10.26 -13.94 -12.43
CA LEU A 120 -10.97 -14.49 -11.27
C LEU A 120 -10.08 -14.62 -10.05
N LEU A 121 -8.83 -15.08 -10.23
CA LEU A 121 -7.84 -15.21 -9.16
C LEU A 121 -7.37 -13.86 -8.64
N ALA A 122 -7.30 -12.84 -9.51
CA ALA A 122 -6.94 -11.50 -9.14
C ALA A 122 -7.94 -10.87 -8.16
N VAL A 123 -9.23 -11.20 -8.26
CA VAL A 123 -10.28 -10.73 -7.32
C VAL A 123 -9.91 -11.09 -5.88
N PHE A 124 -9.37 -12.29 -5.65
CA PHE A 124 -9.02 -12.80 -4.32
C PHE A 124 -7.50 -12.88 -4.09
N SER A 125 -6.73 -12.08 -4.84
CA SER A 125 -5.29 -11.97 -4.58
C SER A 125 -5.04 -11.35 -3.22
N SER A 126 -4.34 -12.06 -2.33
CA SER A 126 -4.08 -11.61 -0.96
C SER A 126 -3.39 -10.26 -0.92
N SER A 127 -2.42 -10.03 -1.81
CA SER A 127 -1.72 -8.75 -1.89
C SER A 127 -2.63 -7.60 -2.32
N PHE A 128 -3.55 -7.84 -3.27
CA PHE A 128 -4.54 -6.84 -3.67
C PHE A 128 -5.53 -6.55 -2.54
N VAL A 129 -6.03 -7.60 -1.90
CA VAL A 129 -6.95 -7.51 -0.74
C VAL A 129 -6.31 -6.68 0.38
N GLU A 130 -5.07 -7.01 0.76
CA GLU A 130 -4.33 -6.29 1.79
C GLU A 130 -4.11 -4.81 1.41
N THR A 131 -3.65 -4.56 0.19
CA THR A 131 -3.40 -3.19 -0.31
C THR A 131 -4.67 -2.34 -0.32
N LEU A 132 -5.83 -2.94 -0.66
CA LEU A 132 -7.11 -2.23 -0.71
C LEU A 132 -7.77 -2.11 0.67
N HIS A 133 -7.91 -3.23 1.41
CA HIS A 133 -8.78 -3.32 2.58
C HIS A 133 -8.06 -3.03 3.91
N ILE A 134 -6.72 -3.15 3.97
CA ILE A 134 -5.94 -2.74 5.14
C ILE A 134 -5.30 -1.38 4.89
N PHE A 135 -4.46 -1.30 3.84
CA PHE A 135 -3.66 -0.10 3.62
C PHE A 135 -4.44 1.03 2.94
N GLY A 136 -5.43 0.73 2.09
CA GLY A 136 -6.17 1.75 1.34
C GLY A 136 -5.31 2.49 0.30
N GLN A 137 -4.22 1.88 -0.19
CA GLN A 137 -3.22 2.50 -1.07
C GLN A 137 -3.75 2.66 -2.51
N LEU A 138 -4.78 3.47 -2.70
CA LEU A 138 -5.40 3.70 -4.00
C LEU A 138 -4.43 4.18 -5.10
N PRO A 139 -3.46 5.09 -4.82
CA PRO A 139 -2.46 5.47 -5.81
C PRO A 139 -1.62 4.30 -6.33
N SER A 140 -1.21 3.39 -5.45
CA SER A 140 -0.46 2.19 -5.81
C SER A 140 -1.27 1.24 -6.67
N ILE A 141 -2.54 1.00 -6.30
CA ILE A 141 -3.47 0.13 -7.03
C ILE A 141 -3.72 0.69 -8.44
N ILE A 142 -4.08 1.96 -8.55
CA ILE A 142 -4.37 2.59 -9.85
C ILE A 142 -3.11 2.62 -10.71
N GLY A 143 -1.96 3.01 -10.14
CA GLY A 143 -0.70 3.07 -10.86
C GLY A 143 -0.29 1.74 -11.47
N ILE A 144 -0.28 0.65 -10.69
CA ILE A 144 0.08 -0.68 -11.20
C ILE A 144 -0.95 -1.24 -12.18
N SER A 145 -2.23 -0.95 -11.95
CA SER A 145 -3.31 -1.38 -12.83
C SER A 145 -3.20 -0.75 -14.21
N VAL A 146 -2.98 0.56 -14.27
CA VAL A 146 -2.77 1.27 -15.54
C VAL A 146 -1.49 0.82 -16.23
N LEU A 147 -0.42 0.55 -15.48
CA LEU A 147 0.80 -0.06 -16.03
C LEU A 147 0.52 -1.41 -16.69
N MET A 148 -0.25 -2.30 -16.04
CA MET A 148 -0.65 -3.57 -16.65
C MET A 148 -1.43 -3.37 -17.96
N HIS A 149 -2.27 -2.33 -18.04
CA HIS A 149 -2.97 -1.97 -19.29
C HIS A 149 -2.01 -1.46 -20.37
N SER A 150 -0.91 -0.81 -20.00
CA SER A 150 0.07 -0.30 -20.97
C SER A 150 0.95 -1.40 -21.57
N MET A 151 1.14 -2.52 -20.87
CA MET A 151 2.04 -3.60 -21.28
C MET A 151 1.74 -4.19 -22.67
N PRO A 152 0.48 -4.53 -23.03
CA PRO A 152 0.14 -4.98 -24.38
C PRO A 152 0.45 -3.92 -25.45
N GLU A 153 0.21 -2.64 -25.13
CA GLU A 153 0.42 -1.54 -26.07
C GLU A 153 1.92 -1.34 -26.34
N ILE A 154 2.77 -1.42 -25.30
CA ILE A 154 4.23 -1.39 -25.42
C ILE A 154 4.71 -2.57 -26.28
N TYR A 155 4.21 -3.78 -26.01
CA TYR A 155 4.56 -4.96 -26.78
C TYR A 155 4.24 -4.78 -28.26
N PHE A 156 3.01 -4.37 -28.59
CA PHE A 156 2.59 -4.19 -29.97
C PHE A 156 3.29 -3.03 -30.67
N TRP A 157 3.61 -1.95 -29.97
CA TRP A 157 4.43 -0.88 -30.50
C TRP A 157 5.80 -1.39 -30.95
N ILE A 158 6.54 -2.01 -30.03
CA ILE A 158 7.89 -2.46 -30.30
C ILE A 158 7.89 -3.50 -31.43
N LYS A 159 6.95 -4.46 -31.39
CA LYS A 159 6.86 -5.53 -32.38
C LYS A 159 6.43 -5.03 -33.77
N THR A 160 5.39 -4.20 -33.84
CA THR A 160 4.75 -3.84 -35.13
C THR A 160 5.14 -2.45 -35.65
N GLY A 161 5.56 -1.52 -34.79
CA GLY A 161 5.85 -0.13 -35.13
C GLY A 161 4.63 0.71 -35.49
N LYS A 162 3.41 0.27 -35.13
CA LYS A 162 2.17 1.02 -35.42
C LYS A 162 1.97 2.11 -34.37
N TYR A 163 1.97 3.38 -34.79
CA TYR A 163 1.91 4.55 -33.91
C TYR A 163 0.70 4.59 -32.96
N LYS A 164 -0.43 3.98 -33.32
CA LYS A 164 -1.58 3.89 -32.39
C LYS A 164 -1.20 3.22 -31.07
N TYR A 165 -0.39 2.17 -31.10
CA TYR A 165 0.11 1.50 -29.89
C TYR A 165 1.15 2.33 -29.15
N PHE A 166 1.95 3.12 -29.88
CA PHE A 166 2.89 4.06 -29.29
C PHE A 166 2.17 5.10 -28.44
N PHE A 167 1.22 5.84 -29.04
CA PHE A 167 0.49 6.88 -28.34
C PHE A 167 -0.35 6.34 -27.17
N SER A 168 -0.99 5.16 -27.36
CA SER A 168 -1.71 4.50 -26.28
C SER A 168 -0.77 4.13 -25.11
N SER A 169 0.40 3.52 -25.39
CA SER A 169 1.34 3.11 -24.35
C SER A 169 1.90 4.30 -23.57
N ILE A 170 2.27 5.38 -24.26
CA ILE A 170 2.82 6.59 -23.68
C ILE A 170 1.77 7.32 -22.82
N SER A 171 0.52 7.42 -23.30
CA SER A 171 -0.58 8.06 -22.54
C SER A 171 -0.90 7.29 -21.25
N LEU A 172 -0.98 5.95 -21.32
CA LEU A 172 -1.19 5.12 -20.14
C LEU A 172 -0.01 5.21 -19.15
N LEU A 173 1.23 5.27 -19.66
CA LEU A 173 2.39 5.47 -18.80
C LEU A 173 2.32 6.84 -18.09
N ALA A 174 1.93 7.90 -18.78
CA ALA A 174 1.75 9.23 -18.16
C ALA A 174 0.70 9.22 -17.03
N VAL A 175 -0.43 8.53 -17.23
CA VAL A 175 -1.43 8.30 -16.17
C VAL A 175 -0.82 7.55 -14.99
N THR A 176 -0.01 6.51 -15.25
CA THR A 176 0.69 5.76 -14.19
C THR A 176 1.58 6.68 -13.36
N VAL A 177 2.33 7.58 -14.00
CA VAL A 177 3.21 8.54 -13.34
C VAL A 177 2.43 9.50 -12.43
N CYS A 178 1.35 10.08 -12.97
CA CYS A 178 0.52 11.03 -12.22
C CYS A 178 -0.28 10.36 -11.09
N SER A 179 -0.53 9.05 -11.18
CA SER A 179 -1.20 8.29 -10.13
C SER A 179 -0.25 7.95 -8.98
N HIS A 180 0.99 7.52 -9.29
CA HIS A 180 1.93 7.04 -8.28
C HIS A 180 3.38 7.13 -8.78
N HIS A 181 4.19 8.01 -8.19
CA HIS A 181 5.54 8.33 -8.69
C HIS A 181 6.54 7.16 -8.61
N VAL A 182 6.34 6.23 -7.69
CA VAL A 182 7.25 5.06 -7.51
C VAL A 182 6.98 3.96 -8.53
N THR A 183 5.71 3.77 -8.92
CA THR A 183 5.32 2.73 -9.89
C THR A 183 5.99 2.87 -11.27
N PRO A 184 6.07 4.05 -11.92
CA PRO A 184 6.74 4.13 -13.21
C PRO A 184 8.23 3.79 -13.14
N LEU A 185 8.94 4.18 -12.08
CA LEU A 185 10.36 3.88 -11.93
C LEU A 185 10.60 2.37 -11.87
N PHE A 186 10.02 1.72 -10.88
CA PHE A 186 10.20 0.28 -10.70
C PHE A 186 9.40 -0.55 -11.72
N GLY A 187 8.27 -0.03 -12.22
CA GLY A 187 7.51 -0.63 -13.29
C GLY A 187 8.29 -0.72 -14.61
N MET A 188 9.09 0.29 -14.94
CA MET A 188 10.01 0.22 -16.07
C MET A 188 11.04 -0.88 -15.87
N ILE A 189 11.63 -0.99 -14.67
CA ILE A 189 12.68 -1.98 -14.37
C ILE A 189 12.11 -3.40 -14.35
N PHE A 190 11.02 -3.63 -13.58
CA PHE A 190 10.55 -4.98 -13.31
C PHE A 190 9.48 -5.51 -14.27
N PHE A 191 8.80 -4.64 -15.02
CA PHE A 191 7.78 -5.06 -15.98
C PHE A 191 8.14 -4.73 -17.42
N VAL A 192 8.56 -3.49 -17.71
CA VAL A 192 8.78 -3.05 -19.09
C VAL A 192 10.07 -3.60 -19.67
N PHE A 193 11.19 -3.58 -18.94
CA PHE A 193 12.44 -4.20 -19.43
C PHE A 193 12.27 -5.70 -19.69
N PRO A 194 11.71 -6.52 -18.80
CA PRO A 194 11.40 -7.91 -19.10
C PRO A 194 10.49 -8.08 -20.32
N LEU A 195 9.51 -7.20 -20.48
CA LEU A 195 8.62 -7.21 -21.64
C LEU A 195 9.40 -6.96 -22.95
N ILE A 196 10.30 -5.98 -22.96
CA ILE A 196 11.17 -5.71 -24.13
C ILE A 196 11.99 -6.96 -24.45
N GLY A 197 12.59 -7.60 -23.44
CA GLY A 197 13.29 -8.86 -23.60
C GLY A 197 12.42 -9.96 -24.22
N MET A 198 11.17 -10.09 -23.77
CA MET A 198 10.21 -11.03 -24.35
C MET A 198 9.85 -10.68 -25.80
N VAL A 199 9.67 -9.40 -26.16
CA VAL A 199 9.41 -8.98 -27.55
C VAL A 199 10.58 -9.37 -28.47
N ILE A 200 11.81 -9.18 -28.01
CA ILE A 200 13.00 -9.56 -28.77
C ILE A 200 13.05 -11.08 -28.94
N MET A 201 12.74 -11.85 -27.89
CA MET A 201 12.66 -13.32 -27.94
C MET A 201 11.58 -13.79 -28.93
N ASP A 202 10.38 -13.20 -28.90
CA ASP A 202 9.29 -13.53 -29.80
C ASP A 202 9.64 -13.19 -31.25
N THR A 203 10.32 -12.07 -31.49
CA THR A 203 10.83 -11.68 -32.84
C THR A 203 11.94 -12.60 -33.29
N SER A 204 12.79 -13.08 -32.40
CA SER A 204 13.85 -14.04 -32.69
C SER A 204 13.28 -15.41 -33.03
N ARG A 205 12.19 -15.81 -32.36
CA ARG A 205 11.49 -17.07 -32.59
C ARG A 205 10.92 -17.17 -34.02
N GLU A 206 10.51 -16.04 -34.62
CA GLU A 206 10.01 -16.00 -36.00
C GLU A 206 11.07 -16.42 -37.03
N LYS A 207 12.38 -16.41 -36.66
CA LYS A 207 13.53 -16.77 -37.52
C LYS A 207 13.99 -18.21 -37.35
N VAL A 208 13.41 -18.96 -36.42
CA VAL A 208 13.79 -20.35 -36.07
C VAL A 208 12.53 -21.18 -35.76
N THR A 209 12.65 -22.51 -35.64
CA THR A 209 11.50 -23.39 -35.44
C THR A 209 10.98 -23.38 -34.01
N ASN A 210 11.86 -23.16 -33.01
CA ASN A 210 11.45 -23.11 -31.59
C ASN A 210 12.34 -22.16 -30.76
N TYR A 211 11.89 -21.78 -29.55
CA TYR A 211 12.66 -20.88 -28.68
C TYR A 211 14.02 -21.46 -28.23
N LYS A 212 14.18 -22.81 -28.22
CA LYS A 212 15.43 -23.45 -27.81
C LYS A 212 16.55 -23.18 -28.81
N GLU A 213 16.22 -22.94 -30.07
CA GLU A 213 17.15 -22.68 -31.15
C GLU A 213 17.56 -21.19 -31.24
N VAL A 214 16.93 -20.31 -30.46
CA VAL A 214 17.34 -18.90 -30.42
C VAL A 214 18.73 -18.81 -29.81
N THR A 215 19.71 -18.50 -30.64
CA THR A 215 21.10 -18.20 -30.22
C THR A 215 21.24 -16.72 -29.86
N PHE A 216 22.29 -16.37 -29.12
CA PHE A 216 22.63 -14.97 -28.83
C PHE A 216 22.73 -14.11 -30.09
N LYS A 217 23.34 -14.64 -31.18
CA LYS A 217 23.46 -13.95 -32.47
C LYS A 217 22.09 -13.60 -33.07
N ILE A 218 21.11 -14.53 -33.01
CA ILE A 218 19.74 -14.29 -33.50
C ILE A 218 19.03 -13.28 -32.64
N PHE A 219 19.16 -13.41 -31.33
CA PHE A 219 18.62 -12.46 -30.36
C PHE A 219 19.15 -11.03 -30.60
N PHE A 220 20.46 -10.89 -30.73
CA PHE A 220 21.08 -9.59 -30.96
C PHE A 220 20.68 -8.96 -32.30
N LYS A 221 20.61 -9.76 -33.39
CA LYS A 221 20.07 -9.28 -34.66
C LYS A 221 18.62 -8.82 -34.56
N SER A 222 17.80 -9.51 -33.78
CA SER A 222 16.41 -9.10 -33.55
C SER A 222 16.33 -7.84 -32.68
N PHE A 223 17.17 -7.71 -31.66
CA PHE A 223 17.30 -6.48 -30.88
C PHE A 223 17.65 -5.28 -31.79
N LEU A 224 18.67 -5.41 -32.67
CA LEU A 224 19.03 -4.34 -33.60
C LEU A 224 17.90 -3.95 -34.55
N SER A 225 17.09 -4.93 -35.00
CA SER A 225 15.93 -4.64 -35.88
C SER A 225 14.82 -3.86 -35.16
N LEU A 226 14.70 -3.97 -33.84
CA LEU A 226 13.72 -3.29 -33.01
C LEU A 226 14.27 -2.03 -32.34
N PHE A 227 15.57 -1.80 -32.41
CA PHE A 227 16.33 -0.80 -31.64
C PHE A 227 15.73 0.60 -31.74
N LYS A 228 15.44 1.08 -32.95
CA LYS A 228 14.83 2.41 -33.16
C LYS A 228 13.53 2.60 -32.40
N ARG A 229 12.67 1.56 -32.35
CA ARG A 229 11.37 1.60 -31.67
C ARG A 229 11.55 1.57 -30.16
N ILE A 230 12.49 0.76 -29.68
CA ILE A 230 12.85 0.68 -28.25
C ILE A 230 13.39 2.03 -27.77
N VAL A 231 14.33 2.63 -28.52
CA VAL A 231 14.91 3.92 -28.16
C VAL A 231 13.87 5.04 -28.20
N LEU A 232 13.03 5.08 -29.25
CA LEU A 232 11.97 6.09 -29.33
C LEU A 232 10.99 5.97 -28.16
N PHE A 233 10.56 4.75 -27.83
CA PHE A 233 9.69 4.53 -26.67
C PHE A 233 10.39 4.93 -25.36
N GLY A 234 11.64 4.49 -25.16
CA GLY A 234 12.40 4.79 -23.94
C GLY A 234 12.64 6.28 -23.76
N ALA A 235 13.11 6.98 -24.80
CA ALA A 235 13.35 8.42 -24.74
C ALA A 235 12.07 9.22 -24.46
N THR A 236 10.97 8.88 -25.16
CA THR A 236 9.68 9.55 -24.93
C THR A 236 9.12 9.23 -23.56
N SER A 237 9.27 8.00 -23.06
CA SER A 237 8.85 7.62 -21.70
C SER A 237 9.60 8.40 -20.63
N VAL A 238 10.95 8.51 -20.76
CA VAL A 238 11.77 9.29 -19.82
C VAL A 238 11.37 10.76 -19.87
N PHE A 239 11.20 11.33 -21.05
CA PHE A 239 10.76 12.72 -21.20
C PHE A 239 9.42 12.97 -20.51
N LEU A 240 8.42 12.10 -20.74
CA LEU A 240 7.09 12.23 -20.10
C LEU A 240 7.14 12.03 -18.58
N ILE A 241 7.91 11.06 -18.11
CA ILE A 241 8.11 10.86 -16.67
C ILE A 241 8.67 12.15 -16.06
N VAL A 242 9.71 12.73 -16.66
CA VAL A 242 10.31 13.98 -16.18
C VAL A 242 9.29 15.12 -16.19
N VAL A 243 8.53 15.32 -17.28
CA VAL A 243 7.51 16.36 -17.37
C VAL A 243 6.43 16.20 -16.29
N CYS A 244 5.91 15.01 -16.10
CA CYS A 244 4.86 14.74 -15.10
C CYS A 244 5.35 14.88 -13.65
N ILE A 245 6.62 14.54 -13.38
CA ILE A 245 7.21 14.60 -12.04
C ILE A 245 7.86 15.95 -11.73
N LEU A 246 8.12 16.79 -12.71
CA LEU A 246 8.93 18.00 -12.57
C LEU A 246 8.54 18.89 -11.38
N PRO A 247 7.25 19.22 -11.15
CA PRO A 247 6.86 20.04 -10.00
C PRO A 247 7.20 19.38 -8.67
N TYR A 248 6.93 18.07 -8.55
CA TYR A 248 7.32 17.26 -7.38
C TYR A 248 8.84 17.26 -7.19
N TRP A 249 9.61 17.07 -8.25
CA TRP A 249 11.07 16.98 -8.16
C TRP A 249 11.70 18.31 -7.73
N ILE A 250 11.23 19.43 -8.27
CA ILE A 250 11.68 20.75 -7.86
C ILE A 250 11.33 20.99 -6.39
N ASN A 251 10.09 20.68 -5.99
CA ASN A 251 9.64 20.78 -4.62
C ASN A 251 10.49 19.91 -3.66
N SER A 252 10.76 18.66 -4.02
CA SER A 252 11.55 17.75 -3.19
C SER A 252 13.02 18.17 -3.05
N LYS A 253 13.59 18.84 -4.04
CA LYS A 253 14.94 19.41 -3.95
C LYS A 253 14.97 20.65 -3.05
N LYS A 254 13.97 21.52 -3.14
CA LYS A 254 13.84 22.71 -2.29
C LYS A 254 13.50 22.32 -0.85
N ASN A 255 12.69 21.30 -0.70
CA ASN A 255 12.13 20.83 0.54
C ASN A 255 12.43 19.34 0.76
N PRO A 256 13.69 18.94 1.06
CA PRO A 256 14.04 17.55 1.26
C PRO A 256 13.36 16.96 2.49
N ILE A 257 13.13 15.64 2.48
CA ILE A 257 12.63 14.90 3.63
C ILE A 257 13.70 14.97 4.72
N THR A 258 13.32 15.43 5.91
CA THR A 258 14.23 15.61 7.05
C THR A 258 14.20 14.45 8.03
N GLN A 259 13.08 13.70 8.08
CA GLN A 259 12.92 12.55 8.96
C GLN A 259 13.30 11.25 8.23
N VAL A 260 14.52 10.75 8.44
CA VAL A 260 15.04 9.50 7.89
C VAL A 260 15.76 8.73 8.99
N PRO A 261 15.49 7.42 9.17
CA PRO A 261 14.57 6.57 8.43
C PRO A 261 13.08 6.87 8.72
N ILE A 262 12.22 6.69 7.71
CA ILE A 262 10.77 6.67 7.92
C ILE A 262 10.44 5.33 8.57
N PRO A 263 9.85 5.26 9.77
CA PRO A 263 9.52 3.99 10.41
C PRO A 263 8.54 3.16 9.57
N HIS A 264 8.89 1.88 9.30
CA HIS A 264 8.00 0.95 8.58
C HIS A 264 8.43 -0.50 8.77
N GLY A 265 7.52 -1.38 9.20
CA GLY A 265 7.81 -2.78 9.49
C GLY A 265 8.20 -3.64 8.29
N SER A 266 7.93 -3.18 7.04
CA SER A 266 8.39 -3.91 5.84
C SER A 266 9.92 -3.98 5.67
N ARG A 267 10.68 -3.26 6.51
CA ARG A 267 12.14 -3.28 6.54
C ARG A 267 12.72 -4.10 7.69
N ASP A 268 11.86 -4.64 8.54
CA ASP A 268 12.29 -5.48 9.67
C ASP A 268 12.93 -6.79 9.20
N ASN A 269 13.70 -7.40 10.08
CA ASN A 269 14.06 -8.79 9.94
C ASN A 269 12.84 -9.66 10.29
N PHE A 270 12.25 -10.30 9.30
CA PHE A 270 10.99 -11.06 9.44
C PHE A 270 11.12 -12.32 10.30
N ILE A 271 12.36 -12.81 10.51
CA ILE A 271 12.62 -13.93 11.41
C ILE A 271 12.58 -13.45 12.87
N GLU A 272 13.07 -12.25 13.15
CA GLU A 272 13.07 -11.63 14.48
C GLU A 272 11.71 -11.03 14.81
N VAL A 273 11.16 -10.22 13.88
CA VAL A 273 9.85 -9.56 14.00
C VAL A 273 8.83 -10.34 13.19
N THR A 274 8.31 -11.44 13.76
CA THR A 274 7.41 -12.37 13.06
C THR A 274 6.09 -11.73 12.61
N SER A 275 5.58 -10.73 13.34
CA SER A 275 4.40 -9.97 12.93
C SER A 275 4.61 -9.20 11.63
N SER A 276 5.78 -8.59 11.45
CA SER A 276 6.17 -7.92 10.20
C SER A 276 6.30 -8.92 9.05
N GLY A 277 6.89 -10.09 9.30
CA GLY A 277 6.98 -11.16 8.30
C GLY A 277 5.61 -11.71 7.89
N LEU A 278 4.67 -11.83 8.82
CA LEU A 278 3.29 -12.20 8.52
C LEU A 278 2.63 -11.15 7.63
N MET A 279 2.66 -9.89 8.06
CA MET A 279 1.97 -8.78 7.40
C MET A 279 2.56 -8.46 6.02
N PHE A 280 3.89 -8.36 5.87
CA PHE A 280 4.51 -7.85 4.65
C PHE A 280 5.04 -8.91 3.70
N PHE A 281 4.99 -10.19 4.07
CA PHE A 281 5.45 -11.29 3.23
C PHE A 281 4.45 -12.43 3.10
N LEU A 282 4.10 -13.11 4.20
CA LEU A 282 3.27 -14.32 4.13
C LEU A 282 1.84 -14.04 3.68
N ILE A 283 1.19 -13.03 4.24
CA ILE A 283 -0.18 -12.65 3.84
C ILE A 283 -0.23 -12.20 2.37
N PRO A 284 0.61 -11.23 1.90
CA PRO A 284 0.58 -10.81 0.50
C PRO A 284 0.80 -11.95 -0.50
N TRP A 285 1.69 -12.87 -0.20
CA TRP A 285 1.90 -14.03 -1.06
C TRP A 285 0.75 -15.03 -1.00
N GLY A 286 0.22 -15.31 0.19
CA GLY A 286 -0.88 -16.24 0.41
C GLY A 286 -0.68 -17.58 -0.31
N ILE A 287 -1.71 -18.01 -1.06
CA ILE A 287 -1.69 -19.27 -1.81
C ILE A 287 -0.59 -19.33 -2.88
N LEU A 288 -0.15 -18.19 -3.41
CA LEU A 288 0.88 -18.16 -4.47
C LEU A 288 2.21 -18.76 -4.03
N LEU A 289 2.53 -18.73 -2.72
CA LEU A 289 3.74 -19.38 -2.20
C LEU A 289 3.79 -20.87 -2.47
N PHE A 290 2.67 -21.58 -2.40
CA PHE A 290 2.60 -23.01 -2.68
C PHE A 290 2.92 -23.35 -4.14
N PHE A 291 2.63 -22.41 -5.06
CA PHE A 291 2.83 -22.58 -6.50
C PHE A 291 4.09 -21.88 -7.02
N LEU A 292 4.88 -21.28 -6.13
CA LEU A 292 6.09 -20.53 -6.51
C LEU A 292 7.07 -21.35 -7.37
N PRO A 293 7.36 -22.65 -7.09
CA PRO A 293 8.23 -23.45 -7.96
C PRO A 293 7.70 -23.59 -9.39
N TYR A 294 6.36 -23.73 -9.56
CA TYR A 294 5.75 -23.76 -10.89
C TYR A 294 5.88 -22.41 -11.59
N ILE A 295 5.59 -21.32 -10.88
CA ILE A 295 5.67 -19.96 -11.40
C ILE A 295 7.10 -19.68 -11.89
N LEU A 296 8.11 -19.97 -11.07
CA LEU A 296 9.52 -19.79 -11.44
C LEU A 296 9.91 -20.70 -12.61
N TYR A 297 9.51 -21.99 -12.58
CA TYR A 297 9.75 -22.91 -13.70
C TYR A 297 9.23 -22.34 -15.03
N ARG A 298 8.03 -21.75 -15.03
CA ARG A 298 7.45 -21.15 -16.22
C ARG A 298 8.19 -19.89 -16.63
N TYR A 299 8.53 -19.01 -15.72
CA TYR A 299 9.24 -17.77 -16.01
C TYR A 299 10.69 -17.99 -16.44
N TYR A 300 11.36 -19.07 -15.98
CA TYR A 300 12.71 -19.39 -16.46
C TYR A 300 12.73 -20.16 -17.79
N SER A 301 11.59 -20.30 -18.48
CA SER A 301 11.60 -20.74 -19.88
C SER A 301 12.20 -19.64 -20.76
N LYS A 302 12.79 -20.03 -21.91
CA LYS A 302 13.52 -19.07 -22.78
C LYS A 302 12.69 -17.84 -23.19
N ARG A 303 11.38 -18.00 -23.42
CA ARG A 303 10.52 -16.87 -23.80
C ARG A 303 10.41 -15.83 -22.68
N TYR A 304 10.31 -16.27 -21.45
CA TYR A 304 10.03 -15.41 -20.29
C TYR A 304 11.25 -15.17 -19.40
N LEU A 305 12.44 -15.54 -19.84
CA LEU A 305 13.66 -15.54 -19.01
C LEU A 305 13.90 -14.20 -18.30
N PHE A 306 13.65 -13.08 -18.98
CA PHE A 306 13.78 -11.76 -18.37
C PHE A 306 12.76 -11.50 -17.26
N PHE A 307 11.52 -12.01 -17.39
CA PHE A 307 10.55 -12.01 -16.30
C PHE A 307 10.97 -12.94 -15.15
N GLY A 308 11.65 -14.05 -15.46
CA GLY A 308 12.21 -14.94 -14.44
C GLY A 308 13.23 -14.23 -13.54
N PHE A 309 14.15 -13.48 -14.13
CA PHE A 309 15.09 -12.67 -13.35
C PHE A 309 14.38 -11.55 -12.58
N SER A 310 13.41 -10.89 -13.20
CA SER A 310 12.65 -9.81 -12.57
C SER A 310 11.87 -10.29 -11.35
N ILE A 311 11.11 -11.38 -11.48
CA ILE A 311 10.33 -11.91 -10.36
C ILE A 311 11.22 -12.38 -9.22
N THR A 312 12.36 -13.02 -9.53
CA THR A 312 13.33 -13.46 -8.52
C THR A 312 13.87 -12.26 -7.74
N LEU A 313 14.22 -11.18 -8.42
CA LEU A 313 14.70 -9.96 -7.75
C LEU A 313 13.60 -9.30 -6.91
N LEU A 314 12.35 -9.25 -7.41
CA LEU A 314 11.20 -8.76 -6.66
C LEU A 314 10.95 -9.57 -5.38
N ILE A 315 11.04 -10.92 -5.46
CA ILE A 315 10.90 -11.80 -4.29
C ILE A 315 11.98 -11.45 -3.25
N ILE A 316 13.23 -11.33 -3.68
CA ILE A 316 14.36 -11.04 -2.79
C ILE A 316 14.19 -9.64 -2.16
N LEU A 317 13.82 -8.62 -2.95
CA LEU A 317 13.59 -7.27 -2.42
C LEU A 317 12.41 -7.22 -1.44
N GLY A 318 11.40 -8.08 -1.63
CA GLY A 318 10.26 -8.22 -0.74
C GLY A 318 10.57 -8.88 0.61
N THR A 319 11.79 -9.45 0.82
CA THR A 319 12.18 -10.05 2.11
C THR A 319 12.53 -9.03 3.19
N GLY A 320 12.44 -7.74 2.90
CA GLY A 320 12.72 -6.69 3.88
C GLY A 320 14.17 -6.69 4.38
N GLY A 321 14.34 -6.51 5.69
CA GLY A 321 15.65 -6.58 6.36
C GLY A 321 16.09 -8.00 6.71
N THR A 322 15.33 -9.04 6.32
CA THR A 322 15.67 -10.45 6.59
C THR A 322 16.95 -10.87 5.86
N THR A 323 17.20 -10.29 4.70
CA THR A 323 18.45 -10.50 3.95
C THR A 323 19.15 -9.15 3.71
N PRO A 324 20.48 -9.12 3.55
CA PRO A 324 21.22 -7.88 3.27
C PRO A 324 20.98 -7.36 1.84
N ILE A 325 20.41 -8.17 0.94
CA ILE A 325 20.31 -7.85 -0.48
C ILE A 325 19.45 -6.61 -0.76
N PRO A 326 18.28 -6.41 -0.14
CA PRO A 326 17.50 -5.19 -0.36
C PRO A 326 18.28 -3.92 -0.04
N LEU A 327 19.01 -3.89 1.07
CA LEU A 327 19.86 -2.76 1.45
C LEU A 327 21.01 -2.55 0.45
N MET A 328 21.65 -3.64 -0.01
CA MET A 328 22.75 -3.58 -0.98
C MET A 328 22.30 -3.07 -2.35
N VAL A 329 21.13 -3.51 -2.83
CA VAL A 329 20.60 -3.17 -4.16
C VAL A 329 20.02 -1.75 -4.18
N LEU A 330 19.27 -1.37 -3.16
CA LEU A 330 18.61 -0.07 -3.08
C LEU A 330 19.53 1.04 -2.56
N GLY A 331 20.53 0.68 -1.79
CA GLY A 331 21.36 1.61 -1.03
C GLY A 331 20.65 2.16 0.21
N LYS A 332 21.41 2.70 1.16
CA LYS A 332 20.93 3.12 2.48
C LYS A 332 19.78 4.14 2.42
N ASN A 333 19.87 5.12 1.55
CA ASN A 333 18.87 6.19 1.47
C ASN A 333 17.52 5.66 0.95
N ALA A 334 17.52 4.95 -0.19
CA ALA A 334 16.29 4.40 -0.74
C ALA A 334 15.68 3.32 0.18
N PHE A 335 16.50 2.45 0.78
CA PHE A 335 16.05 1.46 1.76
C PHE A 335 15.34 2.11 2.96
N ASN A 336 15.85 3.23 3.47
CA ASN A 336 15.30 3.92 4.64
C ASN A 336 14.03 4.74 4.33
N ILE A 337 13.76 5.06 3.07
CA ILE A 337 12.60 5.86 2.65
C ILE A 337 11.50 4.99 2.06
N LEU A 338 11.85 3.99 1.24
CA LEU A 338 10.87 3.15 0.56
C LEU A 338 10.25 2.13 1.52
N THR A 339 8.98 1.84 1.32
CA THR A 339 8.34 0.67 1.92
C THR A 339 8.54 -0.54 1.01
N LEU A 340 9.02 -1.66 1.55
CA LEU A 340 9.46 -2.81 0.75
C LEU A 340 8.33 -3.82 0.46
N ASP A 341 7.19 -3.70 1.10
CA ASP A 341 5.93 -4.42 0.81
C ASP A 341 5.49 -4.31 -0.66
N ARG A 342 5.83 -3.21 -1.31
CA ARG A 342 5.56 -3.00 -2.76
C ARG A 342 6.19 -4.06 -3.64
N PHE A 343 7.40 -4.51 -3.31
CA PHE A 343 8.08 -5.54 -4.10
C PHE A 343 7.35 -6.88 -3.98
N THR A 344 6.82 -7.19 -2.80
CA THR A 344 5.96 -8.37 -2.59
C THR A 344 4.65 -8.24 -3.38
N LEU A 345 4.00 -7.08 -3.36
CA LEU A 345 2.81 -6.79 -4.16
C LEU A 345 3.09 -7.00 -5.66
N TRP A 346 4.16 -6.42 -6.18
CA TRP A 346 4.49 -6.55 -7.61
C TRP A 346 4.89 -7.97 -8.00
N ALA A 347 5.61 -8.69 -7.14
CA ALA A 347 5.94 -10.10 -7.35
C ALA A 347 4.67 -10.97 -7.40
N SER A 348 3.72 -10.76 -6.50
CA SER A 348 2.45 -11.49 -6.50
C SER A 348 1.60 -11.19 -7.73
N ILE A 349 1.51 -9.92 -8.16
CA ILE A 349 0.82 -9.54 -9.41
C ILE A 349 1.48 -10.19 -10.62
N MET A 350 2.81 -10.18 -10.70
CA MET A 350 3.56 -10.84 -11.78
C MET A 350 3.32 -12.35 -11.77
N SER A 351 3.06 -12.96 -10.62
CA SER A 351 2.78 -14.39 -10.48
C SER A 351 1.40 -14.81 -10.99
N LEU A 352 0.41 -13.91 -10.99
CA LEU A 352 -0.98 -14.21 -11.33
C LEU A 352 -1.17 -14.87 -12.71
N PRO A 353 -0.51 -14.44 -13.81
CA PRO A 353 -0.67 -15.09 -15.11
C PRO A 353 -0.25 -16.55 -15.13
N MET A 354 0.86 -16.89 -14.49
CA MET A 354 1.37 -18.27 -14.43
C MET A 354 0.54 -19.12 -13.46
N PHE A 355 0.04 -18.53 -12.39
CA PHE A 355 -0.91 -19.19 -11.51
C PHE A 355 -2.26 -19.43 -12.22
N GLY A 356 -2.77 -18.47 -12.98
CA GLY A 356 -3.94 -18.65 -13.84
C GLY A 356 -3.77 -19.78 -14.88
N GLU A 357 -2.57 -19.88 -15.47
CA GLU A 357 -2.20 -21.00 -16.33
C GLU A 357 -2.25 -22.34 -15.59
N PHE A 358 -1.68 -22.38 -14.37
CA PHE A 358 -1.72 -23.59 -13.52
C PHE A 358 -3.16 -24.02 -13.24
N VAL A 359 -4.01 -23.09 -12.79
CA VAL A 359 -5.41 -23.39 -12.46
C VAL A 359 -6.18 -23.85 -13.69
N TYR A 360 -6.00 -23.21 -14.83
CA TYR A 360 -6.60 -23.64 -16.09
C TYR A 360 -6.19 -25.08 -16.43
N ARG A 361 -4.90 -25.41 -16.37
CA ARG A 361 -4.39 -26.74 -16.65
C ARG A 361 -4.90 -27.79 -15.65
N PHE A 362 -5.10 -27.40 -14.40
CA PHE A 362 -5.63 -28.25 -13.34
C PHE A 362 -7.13 -28.49 -13.49
N VAL A 363 -7.90 -27.51 -13.92
CA VAL A 363 -9.38 -27.62 -14.01
C VAL A 363 -9.84 -28.17 -15.35
N GLU A 364 -9.30 -27.66 -16.47
CA GLU A 364 -9.77 -27.95 -17.83
C GLU A 364 -8.69 -28.56 -18.75
N GLY A 365 -7.43 -28.62 -18.30
CA GLY A 365 -6.29 -28.99 -19.14
C GLY A 365 -5.61 -30.32 -18.79
N ASP A 366 -4.42 -30.50 -19.33
CA ASP A 366 -3.57 -31.69 -19.27
C ASP A 366 -3.17 -32.10 -17.85
N LEU A 367 -3.04 -31.15 -16.93
CA LEU A 367 -2.67 -31.41 -15.55
C LEU A 367 -3.78 -32.21 -14.82
N LYS A 368 -5.05 -31.96 -15.12
CA LYS A 368 -6.18 -32.73 -14.61
C LYS A 368 -6.00 -34.22 -14.89
N GLU A 369 -5.80 -34.55 -16.16
CA GLU A 369 -5.62 -35.94 -16.60
C GLU A 369 -4.36 -36.56 -15.98
N ALA A 370 -3.25 -35.82 -15.97
CA ALA A 370 -2.01 -36.29 -15.41
C ALA A 370 -2.11 -36.61 -13.90
N VAL A 371 -2.79 -35.78 -13.12
CA VAL A 371 -3.02 -35.98 -11.68
C VAL A 371 -3.99 -37.13 -11.44
N GLN A 372 -5.11 -37.19 -12.19
CA GLN A 372 -6.08 -38.28 -12.03
C GLN A 372 -5.49 -39.64 -12.38
N ASN A 373 -4.71 -39.73 -13.45
CA ASN A 373 -4.09 -40.98 -13.90
C ASN A 373 -2.97 -41.45 -12.95
N LYS A 374 -2.27 -40.51 -12.30
CA LYS A 374 -1.13 -40.87 -11.43
C LYS A 374 -1.52 -41.07 -9.98
N PHE A 375 -2.41 -40.23 -9.44
CA PHE A 375 -2.76 -40.19 -8.00
C PHE A 375 -4.23 -40.57 -7.74
N GLY A 376 -5.03 -40.76 -8.78
CA GLY A 376 -6.44 -41.09 -8.68
C GLY A 376 -7.35 -39.86 -8.58
N SER A 377 -8.64 -40.12 -8.85
CA SER A 377 -9.69 -39.08 -8.86
C SER A 377 -9.93 -38.50 -7.47
N VAL A 378 -9.76 -39.25 -6.39
CA VAL A 378 -9.94 -38.79 -5.01
C VAL A 378 -8.89 -37.75 -4.66
N TYR A 379 -7.62 -38.00 -4.95
CA TYR A 379 -6.54 -37.05 -4.73
C TYR A 379 -6.78 -35.72 -5.49
N TYR A 380 -7.20 -35.81 -6.78
CA TYR A 380 -7.55 -34.63 -7.56
C TYR A 380 -8.66 -33.79 -6.89
N LYS A 381 -9.71 -34.45 -6.37
CA LYS A 381 -10.80 -33.77 -5.66
C LYS A 381 -10.34 -33.12 -4.35
N ILE A 382 -9.46 -33.81 -3.60
CA ILE A 382 -8.90 -33.25 -2.35
C ILE A 382 -8.09 -31.98 -2.65
N VAL A 383 -7.17 -32.02 -3.62
CA VAL A 383 -6.36 -30.86 -3.98
C VAL A 383 -7.25 -29.70 -4.49
N GLY A 384 -8.24 -30.01 -5.33
CA GLY A 384 -9.23 -29.02 -5.79
C GLY A 384 -10.02 -28.43 -4.63
N GLY A 385 -10.44 -29.23 -3.68
CA GLY A 385 -11.14 -28.81 -2.45
C GLY A 385 -10.28 -27.90 -1.58
N LEU A 386 -9.00 -28.24 -1.38
CA LEU A 386 -8.05 -27.40 -0.64
C LEU A 386 -7.82 -26.04 -1.31
N MET A 387 -7.69 -26.02 -2.63
CA MET A 387 -7.58 -24.78 -3.39
C MET A 387 -8.85 -23.92 -3.26
N ALA A 388 -10.04 -24.51 -3.43
CA ALA A 388 -11.30 -23.83 -3.25
C ALA A 388 -11.49 -23.32 -1.81
N GLY A 389 -11.10 -24.10 -0.81
CA GLY A 389 -11.09 -23.73 0.60
C GLY A 389 -10.18 -22.54 0.89
N ALA A 390 -8.99 -22.48 0.27
CA ALA A 390 -8.08 -21.34 0.40
C ALA A 390 -8.67 -20.05 -0.18
N PHE A 391 -9.40 -20.10 -1.30
CA PHE A 391 -10.11 -18.95 -1.85
C PHE A 391 -11.28 -18.53 -0.97
N LEU A 392 -12.04 -19.49 -0.42
CA LEU A 392 -13.11 -19.18 0.53
C LEU A 392 -12.56 -18.51 1.79
N LEU A 393 -11.44 -19.04 2.32
CA LEU A 393 -10.76 -18.46 3.47
C LEU A 393 -10.30 -17.01 3.17
N MET A 394 -9.77 -16.76 1.96
CA MET A 394 -9.41 -15.42 1.53
C MET A 394 -10.61 -14.49 1.42
N ALA A 395 -11.75 -14.98 0.93
CA ALA A 395 -12.99 -14.21 0.89
C ALA A 395 -13.46 -13.82 2.31
N VAL A 396 -13.45 -14.76 3.26
CA VAL A 396 -13.76 -14.49 4.67
C VAL A 396 -12.77 -13.50 5.28
N PHE A 397 -11.48 -13.69 5.03
CA PHE A 397 -10.43 -12.79 5.50
C PHE A 397 -10.62 -11.37 4.96
N THR A 398 -10.99 -11.20 3.69
CA THR A 398 -11.29 -9.89 3.10
C THR A 398 -12.43 -9.17 3.83
N ILE A 399 -13.50 -9.89 4.17
CA ILE A 399 -14.64 -9.31 4.88
C ILE A 399 -14.23 -8.85 6.29
N THR A 400 -13.39 -9.63 6.96
CA THR A 400 -12.99 -9.35 8.35
C THR A 400 -11.85 -8.33 8.44
N MET A 401 -10.99 -8.27 7.45
CA MET A 401 -9.75 -7.49 7.43
C MET A 401 -10.01 -5.98 7.59
N GLY A 402 -11.05 -5.45 6.96
CA GLY A 402 -11.41 -4.04 7.05
C GLY A 402 -11.85 -3.57 8.44
N TYR A 403 -12.16 -4.52 9.34
CA TYR A 403 -12.48 -4.24 10.75
C TYR A 403 -11.26 -4.38 11.67
N PHE A 404 -10.19 -5.01 11.18
CA PHE A 404 -8.98 -5.23 11.96
C PHE A 404 -7.98 -4.12 11.69
N ARG A 405 -7.77 -3.28 12.71
CA ARG A 405 -6.83 -2.19 12.63
C ARG A 405 -6.10 -2.00 13.95
N PRO A 406 -4.91 -2.62 14.12
CA PRO A 406 -4.12 -2.43 15.33
C PRO A 406 -3.70 -0.96 15.47
N PHE A 407 -3.61 -0.50 16.71
CA PHE A 407 -3.16 0.87 17.07
C PHE A 407 -4.05 2.03 16.59
N GLN A 408 -5.25 1.73 16.09
CA GLN A 408 -6.24 2.76 15.76
C GLN A 408 -7.21 2.92 16.91
N PRO A 409 -7.44 4.13 17.46
CA PRO A 409 -8.46 4.36 18.46
C PRO A 409 -9.86 4.13 17.87
N GLN A 410 -10.82 3.86 18.74
CA GLN A 410 -12.23 3.78 18.33
C GLN A 410 -12.65 5.06 17.59
N LYS A 411 -13.70 4.94 16.78
CA LYS A 411 -14.20 6.08 15.99
C LYS A 411 -14.60 7.24 16.90
N ILE A 412 -13.93 8.36 16.73
CA ILE A 412 -14.13 9.58 17.49
C ILE A 412 -15.27 10.39 16.87
N ASN A 413 -16.25 10.80 17.67
CA ASN A 413 -17.20 11.81 17.23
C ASN A 413 -16.52 13.18 17.21
N THR A 414 -16.23 13.70 16.02
CA THR A 414 -15.51 14.97 15.84
C THR A 414 -16.37 16.20 16.08
N LEU A 415 -17.70 16.08 16.10
CA LEU A 415 -18.61 17.23 16.19
C LEU A 415 -18.40 18.11 17.45
N PRO A 416 -18.29 17.58 18.67
CA PRO A 416 -18.01 18.40 19.85
C PRO A 416 -16.68 19.18 19.74
N ILE A 417 -15.66 18.56 19.09
CA ILE A 417 -14.36 19.21 18.88
C ILE A 417 -14.49 20.37 17.90
N ILE A 418 -15.19 20.13 16.78
CA ILE A 418 -15.43 21.15 15.76
C ILE A 418 -16.19 22.35 16.36
N ASN A 419 -17.22 22.06 17.16
CA ASN A 419 -17.98 23.09 17.87
C ASN A 419 -17.07 23.90 18.80
N PHE A 420 -16.24 23.23 19.60
CA PHE A 420 -15.27 23.90 20.46
C PHE A 420 -14.29 24.78 19.66
N LEU A 421 -13.72 24.27 18.57
CA LEU A 421 -12.74 25.00 17.77
C LEU A 421 -13.38 26.19 17.01
N ASN A 422 -14.66 26.12 16.68
CA ASN A 422 -15.38 27.19 15.96
C ASN A 422 -16.03 28.23 16.89
N GLN A 423 -16.12 27.93 18.20
CA GLN A 423 -16.67 28.87 19.20
C GLN A 423 -15.59 29.82 19.70
N ASP A 424 -15.96 30.98 20.18
CA ASP A 424 -15.11 31.94 20.89
C ASP A 424 -13.78 32.26 20.18
N GLN A 425 -13.77 32.11 18.85
CA GLN A 425 -12.60 32.33 18.00
C GLN A 425 -11.40 31.43 18.34
N HIS A 426 -11.66 30.20 18.85
CA HIS A 426 -10.57 29.25 19.17
C HIS A 426 -9.76 28.84 17.94
N ASP A 427 -10.29 28.98 16.74
CA ASP A 427 -9.59 28.78 15.47
C ASP A 427 -8.48 29.81 15.18
N GLN A 428 -8.37 30.87 16.00
CA GLN A 428 -7.24 31.82 15.93
C GLN A 428 -5.93 31.23 16.49
N TRP A 429 -5.94 30.04 17.10
CA TRP A 429 -4.77 29.37 17.62
C TRP A 429 -4.66 27.98 16.98
N ARG A 430 -3.44 27.45 17.00
CA ARG A 430 -3.23 26.06 16.62
C ARG A 430 -3.58 25.12 17.77
N TYR A 431 -3.97 23.92 17.38
CA TYR A 431 -4.18 22.82 18.31
C TYR A 431 -3.24 21.64 18.00
N LEU A 432 -3.11 20.71 18.97
CA LEU A 432 -2.42 19.44 18.84
C LEU A 432 -3.38 18.31 19.26
N PRO A 433 -3.72 17.37 18.37
CA PRO A 433 -4.47 16.17 18.73
C PRO A 433 -3.53 15.07 19.22
N LEU A 434 -3.85 14.45 20.37
CA LEU A 434 -3.12 13.33 20.96
C LEU A 434 -4.07 12.16 21.18
N GLY A 435 -3.72 10.95 20.72
CA GLY A 435 -4.55 9.76 20.80
C GLY A 435 -5.65 9.67 19.74
N PHE A 436 -5.50 10.35 18.60
CA PHE A 436 -6.48 10.35 17.51
C PHE A 436 -6.19 9.35 16.41
N GLY A 437 -4.97 8.85 16.32
CA GLY A 437 -4.56 8.04 15.18
C GLY A 437 -4.73 8.80 13.86
N ASP A 438 -5.09 8.08 12.80
CA ASP A 438 -5.28 8.72 11.49
C ASP A 438 -6.56 9.60 11.42
N GLN A 439 -7.43 9.51 12.43
CA GLN A 439 -8.66 10.34 12.51
C GLN A 439 -8.36 11.83 12.68
N MET A 440 -7.13 12.21 13.05
CA MET A 440 -6.70 13.60 13.02
C MET A 440 -6.83 14.22 11.62
N ALA A 441 -6.65 13.44 10.55
CA ALA A 441 -6.84 13.93 9.20
C ALA A 441 -8.30 14.30 8.92
N THR A 442 -9.25 13.51 9.47
CA THR A 442 -10.69 13.82 9.40
C THR A 442 -11.01 15.14 10.09
N LEU A 443 -10.50 15.34 11.29
CA LEU A 443 -10.69 16.60 12.01
C LEU A 443 -10.13 17.78 11.20
N SER A 444 -8.95 17.62 10.61
CA SER A 444 -8.27 18.69 9.86
C SER A 444 -9.02 19.18 8.63
N TYR A 445 -9.82 18.37 7.95
CA TYR A 445 -10.62 18.86 6.81
C TYR A 445 -12.04 19.29 7.19
N GLN A 446 -12.45 19.07 8.43
CA GLN A 446 -13.78 19.47 8.95
C GLN A 446 -13.74 20.78 9.72
N THR A 447 -12.57 21.31 10.06
CA THR A 447 -12.41 22.59 10.78
C THR A 447 -11.50 23.56 10.04
N LYS A 448 -11.65 24.86 10.32
CA LYS A 448 -10.73 25.90 9.87
C LYS A 448 -9.52 26.04 10.80
N ALA A 449 -9.59 25.51 12.02
CA ALA A 449 -8.48 25.54 12.96
C ALA A 449 -7.29 24.74 12.43
N LEU A 450 -6.09 25.25 12.67
CA LEU A 450 -4.85 24.68 12.17
C LEU A 450 -4.18 23.82 13.24
N THR A 451 -3.52 22.74 12.84
CA THR A 451 -2.78 21.90 13.79
C THR A 451 -1.26 21.94 13.54
N VAL A 452 -0.50 21.74 14.60
CA VAL A 452 0.96 21.73 14.56
C VAL A 452 1.56 20.42 14.07
N ASP A 453 0.81 19.33 14.13
CA ASP A 453 1.22 18.02 13.62
C ASP A 453 0.30 17.55 12.48
N GLY A 454 0.65 16.47 11.81
CA GLY A 454 -0.09 15.96 10.66
C GLY A 454 0.26 14.52 10.34
N ASN A 455 -0.52 13.92 9.45
CA ASN A 455 -0.34 12.52 9.06
C ASN A 455 0.38 12.37 7.71
N TYR A 456 1.41 13.19 7.45
CA TYR A 456 2.19 13.13 6.22
C TYR A 456 3.68 13.39 6.45
N HIS A 457 4.48 12.31 6.56
CA HIS A 457 5.90 12.37 6.94
C HIS A 457 6.76 13.26 6.06
N SER A 458 6.51 13.25 4.74
CA SER A 458 7.33 14.00 3.79
C SER A 458 7.21 15.52 3.96
N ALA A 459 6.19 16.00 4.67
CA ALA A 459 5.97 17.41 4.94
C ALA A 459 6.43 17.86 6.34
N ARG A 460 6.83 16.92 7.23
CA ARG A 460 7.31 17.23 8.58
C ARG A 460 8.71 17.84 8.53
N ARG A 461 8.80 19.13 8.84
CA ARG A 461 10.08 19.87 8.79
C ARG A 461 10.32 20.75 10.00
N LEU A 462 9.34 20.86 10.90
CA LEU A 462 9.55 21.59 12.16
C LEU A 462 10.64 20.91 12.98
N PRO A 463 11.65 21.63 13.47
CA PRO A 463 12.80 21.04 14.15
C PRO A 463 12.40 20.11 15.29
N GLU A 464 11.42 20.51 16.09
CA GLU A 464 10.93 19.73 17.23
C GLU A 464 10.17 18.46 16.81
N LEU A 465 9.62 18.41 15.58
CA LEU A 465 8.98 17.22 15.03
C LEU A 465 9.97 16.25 14.38
N THR A 466 11.14 16.73 13.98
CA THR A 466 12.10 15.95 13.18
C THR A 466 13.39 15.62 13.91
N SER A 467 13.59 16.16 15.11
CA SER A 467 14.78 15.89 15.95
C SER A 467 14.90 14.42 16.36
N ARG A 468 13.78 13.70 16.39
CA ARG A 468 13.70 12.28 16.77
C ARG A 468 12.74 11.52 15.86
N ALA A 469 12.94 10.21 15.74
CA ALA A 469 12.19 9.34 14.81
C ALA A 469 10.79 8.98 15.34
N VAL A 470 9.89 9.96 15.45
CA VAL A 470 8.48 9.73 15.71
C VAL A 470 7.66 10.12 14.47
N GLU A 471 6.71 9.30 14.09
CA GLU A 471 5.84 9.59 12.93
C GLU A 471 4.87 10.73 13.19
N ARG A 472 4.29 10.75 14.38
CA ARG A 472 3.40 11.76 14.93
C ARG A 472 3.75 11.95 16.40
N LEU A 473 3.49 13.11 16.96
CA LEU A 473 3.78 13.36 18.37
C LEU A 473 3.03 12.40 19.30
N GLU A 474 1.83 11.98 18.94
CA GLU A 474 1.09 10.97 19.71
C GLU A 474 1.75 9.59 19.73
N ASN A 475 2.61 9.26 18.75
CA ASN A 475 3.37 8.02 18.76
C ASN A 475 4.51 8.02 19.80
N SER A 476 4.73 9.12 20.48
CA SER A 476 5.70 9.27 21.56
C SER A 476 5.56 8.19 22.62
N LYS A 477 4.32 7.79 22.96
CA LYS A 477 4.05 6.74 23.96
C LYS A 477 4.59 5.35 23.56
N PHE A 478 4.83 5.10 22.28
CA PHE A 478 5.33 3.83 21.75
C PHE A 478 6.84 3.82 21.49
N ARG A 479 7.54 4.95 21.75
CA ARG A 479 8.95 5.15 21.42
C ARG A 479 9.84 5.39 22.64
N GLY A 480 9.36 5.03 23.82
CA GLY A 480 10.11 5.17 25.07
C GLY A 480 10.55 6.62 25.36
N LEU A 481 11.69 6.77 26.04
CA LEU A 481 12.19 8.09 26.47
C LEU A 481 12.44 9.06 25.31
N GLU A 482 12.92 8.57 24.17
CA GLU A 482 13.14 9.42 22.99
C GLU A 482 11.84 9.99 22.43
N GLY A 483 10.77 9.19 22.41
CA GLY A 483 9.46 9.63 21.96
C GLY A 483 8.86 10.65 22.91
N ILE A 484 8.88 10.36 24.22
CA ILE A 484 8.39 11.28 25.28
C ILE A 484 9.17 12.59 25.22
N GLY A 485 10.49 12.54 25.08
CA GLY A 485 11.33 13.73 24.95
C GLY A 485 11.01 14.56 23.70
N SER A 486 10.60 13.91 22.58
CA SER A 486 10.16 14.62 21.39
C SER A 486 8.86 15.40 21.65
N LEU A 487 7.87 14.77 22.30
CA LEU A 487 6.62 15.43 22.68
C LEU A 487 6.87 16.56 23.69
N GLN A 488 7.67 16.30 24.72
CA GLN A 488 8.01 17.30 25.76
C GLN A 488 8.69 18.53 25.13
N GLN A 489 9.67 18.32 24.27
CA GLN A 489 10.38 19.39 23.58
C GLN A 489 9.40 20.27 22.80
N PHE A 490 8.40 19.69 22.15
CA PHE A 490 7.39 20.44 21.41
C PHE A 490 6.44 21.21 22.36
N LEU A 491 6.00 20.58 23.46
CA LEU A 491 5.09 21.18 24.43
C LEU A 491 5.71 22.31 25.24
N THR A 492 7.04 22.44 25.27
CA THR A 492 7.76 23.50 25.99
C THR A 492 7.97 24.77 25.18
N VAL A 493 7.68 24.76 23.88
CA VAL A 493 7.80 25.93 22.98
C VAL A 493 6.51 26.29 22.25
N PRO A 494 5.35 26.26 22.93
CA PRO A 494 4.05 26.41 22.27
C PRO A 494 3.86 27.83 21.63
N GLU A 495 4.48 28.86 22.21
CA GLU A 495 4.42 30.23 21.71
C GLU A 495 5.00 30.37 20.30
N LYS A 496 6.08 29.60 20.01
CA LYS A 496 6.74 29.56 18.71
C LYS A 496 5.77 29.18 17.58
N TYR A 497 4.76 28.39 17.89
CA TYR A 497 3.83 27.84 16.93
C TYR A 497 2.39 28.34 17.12
N ASN A 498 2.15 29.30 18.02
CA ASN A 498 0.80 29.73 18.40
C ASN A 498 -0.08 28.53 18.82
N LEU A 499 0.52 27.53 19.49
CA LEU A 499 -0.15 26.33 19.96
C LEU A 499 -0.77 26.62 21.33
N LYS A 500 -2.09 26.77 21.35
CA LYS A 500 -2.84 27.09 22.58
C LYS A 500 -3.59 25.89 23.15
N TYR A 501 -4.08 24.98 22.29
CA TYR A 501 -4.94 23.89 22.69
C TYR A 501 -4.32 22.54 22.41
N VAL A 502 -4.44 21.60 23.38
CA VAL A 502 -4.17 20.19 23.17
C VAL A 502 -5.44 19.41 23.41
N LEU A 503 -5.82 18.59 22.42
CA LEU A 503 -6.99 17.72 22.47
C LEU A 503 -6.50 16.32 22.82
N SER A 504 -6.75 15.84 24.03
CA SER A 504 -6.26 14.55 24.51
C SER A 504 -7.36 13.52 24.57
N ASN A 505 -7.22 12.45 23.77
CA ASN A 505 -8.08 11.25 23.80
C ASN A 505 -7.46 10.11 24.61
N ASP A 506 -6.28 10.30 25.21
CA ASP A 506 -5.56 9.28 25.95
C ASP A 506 -4.96 9.87 27.22
N LYS A 507 -5.34 9.32 28.36
CA LYS A 507 -4.88 9.76 29.69
C LYS A 507 -3.36 9.65 29.89
N PHE A 508 -2.68 8.85 29.05
CA PHE A 508 -1.23 8.75 29.05
C PHE A 508 -0.54 10.13 28.95
N TYR A 509 -1.13 11.06 28.19
CA TYR A 509 -0.53 12.38 27.97
C TYR A 509 -0.82 13.39 29.09
N ASP A 510 -1.79 13.13 29.94
CA ASP A 510 -2.22 14.07 31.00
C ASP A 510 -1.09 14.52 31.93
N PRO A 511 -0.25 13.62 32.47
CA PRO A 511 0.85 14.03 33.31
C PRO A 511 1.88 14.91 32.61
N ILE A 512 2.29 14.55 31.37
CA ILE A 512 3.28 15.35 30.65
C ILE A 512 2.77 16.75 30.32
N LEU A 513 1.48 16.86 29.96
CA LEU A 513 0.83 18.15 29.75
C LEU A 513 0.85 18.99 31.02
N TYR A 514 0.47 18.40 32.15
CA TYR A 514 0.49 19.08 33.44
C TYR A 514 1.90 19.58 33.82
N PHE A 515 2.92 18.73 33.71
CA PHE A 515 4.29 19.10 34.04
C PHE A 515 4.91 20.10 33.05
N CYS A 516 4.44 20.14 31.83
CA CYS A 516 4.82 21.19 30.86
C CYS A 516 4.04 22.50 31.09
N GLY A 517 3.21 22.60 32.16
CA GLY A 517 2.47 23.80 32.54
C GLY A 517 1.26 24.06 31.67
N TRP A 518 0.59 22.99 31.22
CA TRP A 518 -0.71 23.05 30.57
C TRP A 518 -1.81 22.88 31.60
N HIS A 519 -2.96 23.53 31.42
CA HIS A 519 -4.09 23.48 32.32
C HIS A 519 -5.28 22.78 31.65
N ARG A 520 -6.02 21.98 32.39
CA ARG A 520 -7.28 21.40 31.93
C ARG A 520 -8.32 22.51 31.75
N LEU A 521 -8.83 22.68 30.56
CA LEU A 521 -9.85 23.70 30.26
C LEU A 521 -11.26 23.10 30.42
N THR A 522 -11.56 22.05 29.63
CA THR A 522 -12.89 21.42 29.66
C THR A 522 -12.81 19.97 29.16
N LEU A 523 -13.78 19.16 29.57
CA LEU A 523 -14.04 17.83 29.03
C LEU A 523 -15.21 17.92 28.06
N LEU A 524 -14.97 17.58 26.80
CA LEU A 524 -16.01 17.59 25.77
C LEU A 524 -16.98 16.41 25.93
N GLU A 525 -18.17 16.51 25.35
CA GLU A 525 -19.24 15.49 25.42
C GLU A 525 -18.78 14.11 24.88
N ASN A 526 -17.81 14.07 23.97
CA ASN A 526 -17.20 12.85 23.43
C ASN A 526 -16.07 12.28 24.28
N GLY A 527 -15.83 12.82 25.49
CA GLY A 527 -14.80 12.37 26.42
C GLY A 527 -13.38 12.90 26.11
N ILE A 528 -13.22 13.76 25.11
CA ILE A 528 -11.93 14.39 24.80
C ILE A 528 -11.64 15.48 25.82
N MET A 529 -10.46 15.41 26.48
CA MET A 529 -9.98 16.45 27.39
C MET A 529 -9.31 17.56 26.57
N VAL A 530 -9.75 18.78 26.76
CA VAL A 530 -9.10 19.99 26.21
C VAL A 530 -8.15 20.57 27.26
N TRP A 531 -6.91 20.69 26.87
CA TRP A 531 -5.87 21.37 27.64
C TRP A 531 -5.54 22.72 26.99
N GLU A 532 -5.26 23.73 27.79
CA GLU A 532 -4.93 25.07 27.38
C GLU A 532 -3.58 25.51 27.94
N LYS A 533 -2.81 26.23 27.13
CA LYS A 533 -1.64 26.99 27.58
C LYS A 533 -1.98 28.47 27.58
N LEU A 534 -1.75 29.14 28.74
CA LEU A 534 -2.04 30.56 28.91
C LEU A 534 -1.00 31.42 28.18
N ASN A 535 -1.36 32.67 27.85
CA ASN A 535 -0.51 33.69 27.26
C ASN A 535 0.07 33.34 25.88
N ILE A 536 -0.58 32.47 25.13
CA ILE A 536 -0.18 32.19 23.72
C ILE A 536 -0.76 33.27 22.80
N PRO A 537 0.09 33.92 21.99
CA PRO A 537 -0.40 34.89 21.02
C PRO A 537 -1.21 34.23 19.91
N PRO A 538 -2.26 34.86 19.40
CA PRO A 538 -3.04 34.35 18.27
C PRO A 538 -2.20 34.31 17.00
N LEU A 539 -2.69 33.56 15.99
CA LEU A 539 -2.11 33.53 14.66
C LEU A 539 -2.11 34.93 14.03
N SER A 540 -1.09 35.23 13.29
CA SER A 540 -1.05 36.44 12.48
C SER A 540 -2.14 36.44 11.42
N LYS A 541 -2.71 37.58 11.09
CA LYS A 541 -3.73 37.70 10.03
C LYS A 541 -3.27 37.22 8.68
N ILE A 542 -1.97 37.30 8.40
CA ILE A 542 -1.33 36.80 7.19
C ILE A 542 -0.33 35.73 7.63
N LEU A 543 -0.63 34.52 7.29
CA LEU A 543 0.26 33.39 7.56
C LEU A 543 1.32 33.29 6.45
N PRO A 544 2.57 32.94 6.80
CA PRO A 544 3.61 32.73 5.81
C PRO A 544 3.26 31.54 4.91
N ALA A 545 3.45 31.74 3.61
CA ALA A 545 3.30 30.72 2.59
C ALA A 545 4.56 30.65 1.74
N GLU A 546 4.87 29.47 1.24
CA GLU A 546 5.92 29.31 0.26
C GLU A 546 5.40 29.75 -1.12
N ASP A 547 6.11 30.67 -1.77
CA ASP A 547 5.77 31.06 -3.13
C ASP A 547 6.17 29.94 -4.11
N VAL A 548 5.18 29.46 -4.83
CA VAL A 548 5.34 28.43 -5.87
C VAL A 548 5.12 29.08 -7.23
N PRO A 549 6.07 28.96 -8.18
CA PRO A 549 5.94 29.53 -9.50
C PRO A 549 4.68 29.11 -10.24
N VAL A 550 4.05 30.02 -10.96
CA VAL A 550 2.78 29.79 -11.67
C VAL A 550 2.84 28.59 -12.61
N TYR A 551 3.95 28.38 -13.33
CA TYR A 551 4.08 27.23 -14.22
C TYR A 551 4.00 25.90 -13.46
N GLN A 552 4.55 25.81 -12.24
CA GLN A 552 4.45 24.60 -11.43
C GLN A 552 3.01 24.35 -10.96
N LYS A 553 2.30 25.40 -10.53
CA LYS A 553 0.87 25.36 -10.15
C LYS A 553 0.03 24.83 -11.32
N LEU A 554 0.26 25.37 -12.53
CA LEU A 554 -0.47 24.94 -13.74
C LEU A 554 -0.11 23.51 -14.14
N MET A 555 1.16 23.15 -14.15
CA MET A 555 1.57 21.76 -14.44
C MET A 555 0.92 20.79 -13.48
N TRP A 556 0.94 21.09 -12.18
CA TRP A 556 0.42 20.21 -11.14
C TRP A 556 -1.12 20.07 -11.20
N GLY A 557 -1.82 21.16 -11.53
CA GLY A 557 -3.28 21.17 -11.64
C GLY A 557 -3.82 20.59 -12.95
N ILE A 558 -3.11 20.74 -14.08
CA ILE A 558 -3.64 20.41 -15.41
C ILE A 558 -3.12 19.06 -15.92
N ILE A 559 -1.80 18.79 -15.83
CA ILE A 559 -1.18 17.62 -16.48
C ILE A 559 -1.83 16.31 -16.05
N PRO A 560 -2.11 16.05 -14.76
CA PRO A 560 -2.66 14.75 -14.35
C PRO A 560 -4.00 14.46 -15.01
N LEU A 561 -4.93 15.39 -15.03
CA LEU A 561 -6.23 15.20 -15.68
C LEU A 561 -6.12 15.12 -17.19
N LEU A 562 -5.25 15.94 -17.78
CA LEU A 562 -5.01 15.90 -19.23
C LEU A 562 -4.50 14.54 -19.66
N THR A 563 -3.61 13.91 -18.89
CA THR A 563 -3.14 12.53 -19.18
C THR A 563 -4.26 11.52 -19.19
N VAL A 564 -5.22 11.62 -18.24
CA VAL A 564 -6.40 10.74 -18.19
C VAL A 564 -7.30 10.95 -19.40
N VAL A 565 -7.59 12.20 -19.76
CA VAL A 565 -8.45 12.51 -20.93
C VAL A 565 -7.82 11.98 -22.21
N ILE A 566 -6.52 12.22 -22.42
CA ILE A 566 -5.81 11.73 -23.60
C ILE A 566 -5.81 10.19 -23.62
N ALA A 567 -5.47 9.54 -22.52
CA ALA A 567 -5.46 8.10 -22.43
C ALA A 567 -6.85 7.50 -22.68
N PHE A 568 -7.91 8.11 -22.11
CA PHE A 568 -9.29 7.69 -22.31
C PHE A 568 -9.71 7.78 -23.78
N VAL A 569 -9.47 8.94 -24.42
CA VAL A 569 -9.84 9.15 -25.84
C VAL A 569 -9.12 8.17 -26.76
N LEU A 570 -7.81 8.00 -26.60
CA LEU A 570 -7.01 7.10 -27.42
C LEU A 570 -7.41 5.62 -27.25
N ASN A 571 -7.68 5.20 -26.02
CA ASN A 571 -8.01 3.79 -25.75
C ASN A 571 -9.49 3.48 -26.04
N ILE A 572 -10.42 4.40 -25.81
CA ILE A 572 -11.85 4.18 -26.17
C ILE A 572 -12.03 4.09 -27.69
N GLN A 573 -11.31 4.91 -28.45
CA GLN A 573 -11.30 4.81 -29.91
C GLN A 573 -10.84 3.42 -30.39
N MET A 574 -9.82 2.85 -29.75
CA MET A 574 -9.35 1.50 -30.06
C MET A 574 -10.41 0.44 -29.71
N ILE A 575 -11.06 0.56 -28.55
CA ILE A 575 -12.11 -0.36 -28.10
C ILE A 575 -13.31 -0.28 -29.04
N LEU A 576 -13.79 0.91 -29.37
CA LEU A 576 -14.92 1.12 -30.29
C LEU A 576 -14.60 0.60 -31.69
N TYR A 577 -13.41 0.88 -32.20
CA TYR A 577 -12.98 0.34 -33.48
C TYR A 577 -12.94 -1.18 -33.52
N GLN A 578 -12.48 -1.82 -32.45
CA GLN A 578 -12.51 -3.27 -32.30
C GLN A 578 -13.94 -3.81 -32.18
N ALA A 579 -14.81 -3.15 -31.43
CA ALA A 579 -16.21 -3.51 -31.26
C ALA A 579 -17.01 -3.37 -32.58
N LEU A 580 -16.80 -2.31 -33.34
CA LEU A 580 -17.45 -2.07 -34.62
C LEU A 580 -16.96 -3.01 -35.71
N LYS A 581 -15.69 -3.44 -35.67
CA LYS A 581 -15.11 -4.44 -36.59
C LYS A 581 -15.50 -5.88 -36.27
N LEU A 582 -16.14 -6.15 -35.17
CA LEU A 582 -16.65 -7.50 -34.83
C LEU A 582 -17.69 -8.04 -35.83
N LYS A 583 -18.20 -7.20 -36.74
CA LYS A 583 -19.05 -7.65 -37.90
C LYS A 583 -18.24 -8.06 -39.15
N THR A 584 -16.97 -7.83 -39.21
CA THR A 584 -16.09 -8.23 -40.30
C THR A 584 -15.10 -9.28 -39.80
N THR A 585 -15.08 -10.42 -40.48
CA THR A 585 -14.28 -11.64 -40.23
C THR A 585 -12.76 -11.45 -40.28
N VAL A 586 -12.23 -10.43 -39.71
CA VAL A 586 -10.81 -10.33 -39.41
C VAL A 586 -10.66 -10.72 -37.95
N SER A 587 -10.36 -12.00 -37.71
CA SER A 587 -9.79 -12.40 -36.43
C SER A 587 -8.69 -11.38 -36.08
N PRO A 588 -8.73 -10.70 -34.92
CA PRO A 588 -7.57 -10.00 -34.45
C PRO A 588 -6.44 -11.03 -34.55
N VAL A 589 -5.25 -10.59 -34.97
CA VAL A 589 -4.04 -11.41 -34.86
C VAL A 589 -3.76 -11.58 -33.37
N PHE A 590 -4.66 -12.28 -32.73
CA PHE A 590 -4.41 -12.88 -31.44
C PHE A 590 -3.59 -14.11 -31.75
N PHE A 591 -2.40 -14.05 -31.30
CA PHE A 591 -1.40 -15.07 -31.37
C PHE A 591 -2.03 -16.46 -31.22
N ASN A 592 -2.16 -17.20 -32.31
CA ASN A 592 -2.13 -18.64 -32.25
C ASN A 592 -0.71 -19.04 -31.84
N PHE A 593 -0.32 -18.64 -30.63
CA PHE A 593 0.75 -19.32 -29.95
C PHE A 593 0.16 -20.67 -29.53
N ASN A 594 0.35 -21.67 -30.33
CA ASN A 594 0.49 -23.01 -29.81
C ASN A 594 1.69 -22.96 -28.85
N VAL A 595 1.46 -22.46 -27.64
CA VAL A 595 2.36 -22.70 -26.52
C VAL A 595 2.30 -24.22 -26.38
N SER A 596 3.32 -24.90 -26.89
CA SER A 596 3.55 -26.29 -26.63
C SER A 596 3.68 -26.40 -25.11
N TYR A 597 2.58 -26.73 -24.45
CA TYR A 597 2.55 -26.99 -23.02
C TYR A 597 3.50 -28.16 -22.81
N THR A 598 4.68 -27.86 -22.29
CA THR A 598 5.61 -28.91 -21.89
C THR A 598 4.88 -29.84 -20.96
N THR A 599 4.82 -31.12 -21.29
CA THR A 599 4.24 -32.18 -20.46
C THR A 599 4.73 -32.00 -19.03
N PHE A 600 3.81 -31.99 -18.08
CA PHE A 600 4.10 -31.80 -16.67
C PHE A 600 5.08 -32.89 -16.23
N SER A 601 6.35 -32.55 -16.03
CA SER A 601 7.37 -33.55 -15.73
C SER A 601 7.12 -34.13 -14.34
N ARG A 602 7.38 -35.45 -14.16
CA ARG A 602 7.32 -36.11 -12.85
C ARG A 602 8.18 -35.39 -11.82
N LYS A 603 9.30 -34.81 -12.25
CA LYS A 603 10.22 -34.01 -11.40
C LYS A 603 9.54 -32.75 -10.86
N LEU A 604 8.78 -32.02 -11.68
CA LEU A 604 8.09 -30.80 -11.25
C LEU A 604 6.99 -31.10 -10.22
N ILE A 605 6.24 -32.20 -10.42
CA ILE A 605 5.24 -32.65 -9.44
C ILE A 605 5.91 -32.98 -8.10
N LEU A 606 7.03 -33.70 -8.13
CA LEU A 606 7.78 -34.01 -6.91
C LEU A 606 8.31 -32.73 -6.23
N ILE A 607 8.86 -31.79 -6.99
CA ILE A 607 9.33 -30.50 -6.46
C ILE A 607 8.19 -29.74 -5.78
N LEU A 608 7.00 -29.71 -6.38
CA LEU A 608 5.83 -29.05 -5.79
C LEU A 608 5.41 -29.71 -4.46
N HIS A 609 5.45 -31.03 -4.35
CA HIS A 609 5.13 -31.72 -3.09
C HIS A 609 6.17 -31.45 -2.00
N ILE A 610 7.46 -31.57 -2.32
CA ILE A 610 8.54 -31.28 -1.38
C ILE A 610 8.44 -29.81 -0.91
N TRP A 611 8.24 -28.88 -1.83
CA TRP A 611 8.07 -27.48 -1.51
C TRP A 611 6.86 -27.22 -0.61
N ALA A 612 5.72 -27.84 -0.90
CA ALA A 612 4.52 -27.72 -0.06
C ALA A 612 4.76 -28.20 1.37
N VAL A 613 5.48 -29.32 1.55
CA VAL A 613 5.85 -29.81 2.88
C VAL A 613 6.79 -28.84 3.60
N ILE A 614 7.83 -28.35 2.91
CA ILE A 614 8.77 -27.36 3.48
C ILE A 614 8.01 -26.10 3.89
N LEU A 615 7.13 -25.60 3.03
CA LEU A 615 6.36 -24.38 3.31
C LEU A 615 5.40 -24.58 4.50
N LEU A 616 4.73 -25.73 4.58
CA LEU A 616 3.89 -26.06 5.74
C LEU A 616 4.71 -26.11 7.04
N LEU A 617 5.90 -26.68 7.02
CA LEU A 617 6.80 -26.68 8.19
C LEU A 617 7.23 -25.25 8.57
N ILE A 618 7.56 -24.39 7.60
CA ILE A 618 7.89 -22.99 7.84
C ILE A 618 6.69 -22.26 8.45
N ILE A 619 5.51 -22.37 7.87
CA ILE A 619 4.29 -21.73 8.37
C ILE A 619 3.96 -22.22 9.79
N THR A 620 4.04 -23.53 10.02
CA THR A 620 3.78 -24.12 11.35
C THR A 620 4.78 -23.62 12.39
N SER A 621 6.07 -23.55 12.03
CA SER A 621 7.12 -22.99 12.91
C SER A 621 6.86 -21.52 13.21
N PHE A 622 6.41 -20.75 12.22
CA PHE A 622 6.09 -19.34 12.37
C PHE A 622 4.88 -19.11 13.29
N VAL A 623 3.80 -19.86 13.06
CA VAL A 623 2.59 -19.83 13.90
C VAL A 623 2.90 -20.28 15.33
N TYR A 624 3.73 -21.34 15.49
CA TYR A 624 4.16 -21.82 16.80
C TYR A 624 4.97 -20.75 17.55
N LYS A 625 5.88 -20.08 16.85
CA LYS A 625 6.65 -18.96 17.44
C LYS A 625 5.73 -17.80 17.86
N LEU A 626 4.75 -17.44 17.05
CA LEU A 626 3.74 -16.44 17.42
C LEU A 626 2.92 -16.90 18.64
N TYR A 627 2.52 -18.18 18.68
CA TYR A 627 1.79 -18.74 19.81
C TYR A 627 2.63 -18.72 21.09
N LEU A 628 3.90 -19.11 21.03
CA LEU A 628 4.83 -19.07 22.17
C LEU A 628 5.03 -17.64 22.66
N ASN A 629 5.21 -16.66 21.76
CA ASN A 629 5.34 -15.26 22.14
C ASN A 629 4.09 -14.76 22.88
N ASN A 630 2.91 -15.19 22.47
CA ASN A 630 1.65 -14.86 23.16
C ASN A 630 1.48 -15.66 24.47
N ALA A 631 1.84 -16.94 24.46
CA ALA A 631 1.76 -17.78 25.67
C ALA A 631 2.74 -17.35 26.76
N THR A 632 3.93 -16.86 26.40
CA THR A 632 4.89 -16.29 27.35
C THR A 632 4.39 -15.00 28.01
N GLN A 633 3.39 -14.31 27.45
CA GLN A 633 2.74 -13.19 28.10
C GLN A 633 1.95 -13.61 29.36
N ILE A 634 1.56 -14.89 29.49
CA ILE A 634 0.85 -15.43 30.64
C ILE A 634 1.81 -15.95 31.72
N SER A 635 3.12 -15.96 31.50
CA SER A 635 4.09 -16.33 32.52
C SER A 635 4.11 -15.30 33.67
N PRO A 636 4.37 -15.71 34.93
CA PRO A 636 4.46 -14.77 36.06
C PRO A 636 5.41 -13.60 35.78
N LYS A 637 6.55 -13.87 35.14
CA LYS A 637 7.51 -12.85 34.71
C LYS A 637 6.90 -11.83 33.75
N ASN A 638 6.13 -12.30 32.78
CA ASN A 638 5.50 -11.44 31.78
C ASN A 638 4.27 -10.72 32.34
N VAL A 639 3.54 -11.30 33.29
CA VAL A 639 2.44 -10.62 33.99
C VAL A 639 3.00 -9.42 34.75
N VAL A 640 4.09 -9.62 35.52
CA VAL A 640 4.76 -8.52 36.24
C VAL A 640 5.27 -7.45 35.27
N LYS A 641 5.91 -7.87 34.17
CA LYS A 641 6.36 -6.93 33.12
C LYS A 641 5.18 -6.16 32.52
N SER A 642 4.09 -6.85 32.17
CA SER A 642 2.89 -6.22 31.61
C SER A 642 2.19 -5.28 32.60
N TYR A 643 2.25 -5.59 33.91
CA TYR A 643 1.78 -4.70 34.96
C TYR A 643 2.55 -3.39 34.98
N TYR A 644 3.89 -3.46 34.99
CA TYR A 644 4.71 -2.25 35.00
C TYR A 644 4.68 -1.50 33.66
N ASP A 645 4.61 -2.19 32.55
CA ASP A 645 4.37 -1.56 31.25
C ASP A 645 3.04 -0.79 31.24
N ALA A 646 1.97 -1.36 31.83
CA ALA A 646 0.69 -0.70 31.95
C ALA A 646 0.76 0.54 32.89
N ILE A 647 1.52 0.48 33.97
CA ILE A 647 1.78 1.64 34.84
C ILE A 647 2.55 2.73 34.09
N ASP A 648 3.64 2.36 33.38
CA ASP A 648 4.44 3.30 32.60
C ASP A 648 3.61 4.00 31.51
N PHE A 649 2.68 3.29 30.89
CA PHE A 649 1.78 3.82 29.88
C PHE A 649 0.48 4.43 30.46
N LYS A 650 0.37 4.55 31.80
CA LYS A 650 -0.82 5.08 32.50
C LYS A 650 -2.13 4.35 32.18
N GLU A 651 -2.02 3.08 31.77
CA GLU A 651 -3.14 2.18 31.55
C GLU A 651 -3.58 1.54 32.90
N PHE A 652 -4.00 2.38 33.85
CA PHE A 652 -4.25 1.95 35.23
C PHE A 652 -5.32 0.85 35.35
N GLU A 653 -6.36 0.88 34.54
CA GLU A 653 -7.39 -0.18 34.52
C GLU A 653 -6.78 -1.52 34.12
N LYS A 654 -5.87 -1.53 33.17
CA LYS A 654 -5.15 -2.71 32.72
C LYS A 654 -4.16 -3.19 33.78
N ALA A 655 -3.39 -2.27 34.39
CA ALA A 655 -2.52 -2.61 35.52
C ALA A 655 -3.30 -3.23 36.67
N TYR A 656 -4.43 -2.62 37.02
CA TYR A 656 -5.32 -3.13 38.08
C TYR A 656 -5.87 -4.54 37.77
N SER A 657 -6.13 -4.87 36.50
CA SER A 657 -6.59 -6.20 36.10
C SER A 657 -5.57 -7.32 36.34
N PHE A 658 -4.27 -6.99 36.49
CA PHE A 658 -3.23 -7.95 36.84
C PHE A 658 -3.07 -8.17 38.35
N MET A 659 -3.74 -7.35 39.19
CA MET A 659 -3.70 -7.48 40.63
C MET A 659 -4.60 -8.61 41.12
N ASN A 660 -4.30 -9.13 42.31
CA ASN A 660 -5.11 -10.16 42.92
C ASN A 660 -6.54 -9.59 43.19
N PRO A 661 -7.61 -10.30 42.76
CA PRO A 661 -9.00 -9.89 43.03
C PRO A 661 -9.33 -9.69 44.53
N GLN A 662 -8.53 -10.28 45.43
CA GLN A 662 -8.65 -10.09 46.88
C GLN A 662 -8.03 -8.78 47.40
N SER A 663 -7.42 -7.98 46.52
CA SER A 663 -6.94 -6.64 46.89
C SER A 663 -8.09 -5.78 47.36
N LYS A 664 -7.96 -5.19 48.57
CA LYS A 664 -8.99 -4.33 49.18
C LYS A 664 -9.06 -2.93 48.54
N LEU A 665 -8.18 -2.58 47.60
CA LEU A 665 -8.19 -1.27 46.96
C LEU A 665 -9.28 -1.18 45.89
N SER A 666 -10.02 -0.09 45.87
CA SER A 666 -10.87 0.23 44.73
C SER A 666 -9.99 0.68 43.55
N ILE A 667 -10.48 0.53 42.30
CA ILE A 667 -9.77 0.98 41.13
C ILE A 667 -9.42 2.47 41.19
N SER A 668 -10.32 3.30 41.72
CA SER A 668 -10.09 4.74 41.89
C SER A 668 -9.01 5.04 42.91
N GLN A 669 -8.96 4.28 44.00
CA GLN A 669 -7.92 4.40 45.02
C GLN A 669 -6.57 3.93 44.48
N PHE A 670 -6.53 2.79 43.75
CA PHE A 670 -5.34 2.29 43.08
C PHE A 670 -4.79 3.32 42.08
N MET A 671 -5.66 3.91 41.23
CA MET A 671 -5.27 4.94 40.30
C MET A 671 -4.67 6.17 40.99
N LEU A 672 -5.29 6.61 42.10
CA LEU A 672 -4.82 7.76 42.87
C LEU A 672 -3.44 7.47 43.48
N GLU A 673 -3.31 6.37 44.21
CA GLU A 673 -2.05 5.99 44.87
C GLU A 673 -0.90 5.80 43.90
N THR A 674 -1.17 5.10 42.77
CA THR A 674 -0.19 4.87 41.72
C THR A 674 0.21 6.17 41.03
N SER A 675 -0.73 7.05 40.73
CA SER A 675 -0.45 8.35 40.10
C SER A 675 0.36 9.28 41.02
N VAL A 676 0.10 9.26 42.35
CA VAL A 676 0.84 10.05 43.33
C VAL A 676 2.25 9.51 43.48
N ALA A 677 2.41 8.18 43.62
CA ALA A 677 3.73 7.54 43.72
C ALA A 677 4.58 7.82 42.47
N ASP A 678 4.00 7.70 41.30
CA ASP A 678 4.63 7.99 40.02
C ASP A 678 5.00 9.47 39.88
N GLY A 679 4.13 10.39 40.32
CA GLY A 679 4.41 11.84 40.36
C GLY A 679 5.57 12.23 41.26
N ILE A 680 5.76 11.53 42.36
CA ILE A 680 6.85 11.78 43.33
C ILE A 680 8.19 11.24 42.82
N LEU A 681 8.19 10.15 42.06
CA LEU A 681 9.39 9.41 41.61
C LEU A 681 9.96 9.80 40.23
N ASN A 682 9.61 10.95 39.69
CA ASN A 682 9.96 11.36 38.32
C ASN A 682 9.26 10.55 37.22
N SER A 683 8.08 10.79 37.12
CA SER A 683 6.95 10.17 36.45
C SER A 683 7.01 9.87 34.98
N TYR A 684 8.10 10.04 34.27
CA TYR A 684 8.23 9.76 32.85
C TYR A 684 9.41 8.86 32.49
N ALA A 685 10.07 8.33 33.50
CA ALA A 685 11.08 7.30 33.28
C ALA A 685 10.34 5.98 33.01
N LYS A 686 10.43 5.49 31.78
CA LYS A 686 10.08 4.12 31.48
C LYS A 686 11.08 3.20 32.18
N LEU A 687 10.56 2.10 32.77
CA LEU A 687 11.45 1.05 33.28
C LEU A 687 12.18 0.40 32.10
N ASP A 688 13.47 0.72 31.94
CA ASP A 688 14.27 0.21 30.82
C ASP A 688 14.59 -1.29 30.96
N ALA A 689 14.72 -1.78 32.19
CA ALA A 689 14.97 -3.19 32.49
C ALA A 689 14.36 -3.60 33.83
N ILE A 690 13.66 -4.72 33.85
CA ILE A 690 13.15 -5.38 35.05
C ILE A 690 13.77 -6.76 35.14
N ASP A 691 14.56 -7.03 36.15
CA ASP A 691 15.00 -8.37 36.50
C ASP A 691 14.03 -9.02 37.47
N ILE A 692 13.32 -10.04 37.02
CA ILE A 692 12.33 -10.75 37.82
C ILE A 692 12.88 -12.12 38.17
N THR A 693 13.09 -12.37 39.45
CA THR A 693 13.43 -13.68 40.01
C THR A 693 12.17 -14.27 40.66
N ILE A 694 11.76 -15.44 40.20
CA ILE A 694 10.65 -16.20 40.82
C ILE A 694 11.28 -17.04 41.92
N LEU A 695 10.93 -16.74 43.18
CA LEU A 695 11.37 -17.47 44.37
C LEU A 695 10.50 -18.73 44.58
#